data_b2cba7ff033e1c0b93d1a5ebdafba311
#
_entry.id   b2cba7ff033e1c0b93d1a5ebdafba311
#
_cell.length_a   1.000
_cell.length_b   1.000
_cell.length_c   1.000
_cell.angle_alpha   90.00
_cell.angle_beta   90.00
_cell.angle_gamma   90.00
#
_symmetry.space_group_name_H-M   'P 1'
#
loop_
_entity.id
_entity.type
_entity.pdbx_description
1 polymer ?
#
loop_
_entity_poly.entity_id
_entity_poly.type
_entity_poly.pdbx_seq_one_letter_code
_entity_poly.pdbx_strand_id
1 'polypeptide(L)'
;GSDGMIALYDLLGQAYCHCGNQRKAEEYLSKCLAMRETSPKKNELEMFGTVMLLGTVYRNENKFAESETLYKRGLSLFQGSGPIKYLCQATVLYALGSLYLERAKGPESQTALEQALKLRDKTILKSALSEQGIYDALGRSYQMQGRMSDAETMLKRALELAVKAKDLDSTAYSEANLAGVYIELSRYDEARKLLESSIKLIEKTHGGDSTHIATLYSNLAEVAINQDRYEEAEDLLNKALAIHQKHLGPRHTSVGYDLSKLISVLRNQGKYQKAEELGRQCSDIFITALGADNQTTAQSYKLMSGVLLDQNRLPEAARYADDAMKIFENLGLTQEQAEAMVSLAEIKALSNDKSAARTLFETACGLMEKNKDADPSYLARTYSDLAQIHTQAGELAAAEQDMRRALALREKIYGNESARVVSDLRALVKNLNAQKKVDEANQVQVRIDALTKKMPDLTVKATPNLTAPIAEVAGVVAPRLLNKWALVIGISNFADPDINLRYAAKDAVDFSNYLIQDAHFPAGNVRLLTDKDATRDNIIKHLGPEWLGKRARSDDLVVVYVSSHGSTAKSEAGGVNFLVAHDTQPDALLSSGIPMQWLSQIIKEQVHSRRVVLILDVCHSGSASAGEKGLRRENNFNVGAVPIGEGQAIICSSAPEQVSWESRTYPNSVFTRRLIEALKQNDGKVNLNQAFSYLRDSVESEVLRDRGKLQTPVYFSKSWQGPPPVLSAAGSAPDASNSR
;
A
#
# COMPACT_ATOMS: atom_id res chain seq x y z
N GLY A 1 -61.95 -9.82 15.09
CA GLY A 1 -62.20 -10.10 13.68
C GLY A 1 -60.91 -10.09 12.89
N SER A 2 -60.97 -10.47 11.63
CA SER A 2 -59.75 -10.57 10.75
C SER A 2 -58.98 -9.25 10.65
N ASP A 3 -59.64 -8.10 10.60
CA ASP A 3 -59.00 -6.78 10.50
C ASP A 3 -58.17 -6.46 11.75
N GLY A 4 -58.61 -6.87 12.96
CA GLY A 4 -57.86 -6.69 14.19
C GLY A 4 -56.59 -7.57 14.24
N MET A 5 -56.64 -8.78 13.67
CA MET A 5 -55.47 -9.65 13.57
C MET A 5 -54.45 -9.14 12.55
N ILE A 6 -54.89 -8.60 11.43
CA ILE A 6 -54.02 -7.95 10.42
C ILE A 6 -53.24 -6.79 11.06
N ALA A 7 -53.98 -5.91 11.77
CA ALA A 7 -53.35 -4.77 12.46
C ALA A 7 -52.35 -5.23 13.55
N LEU A 8 -52.67 -6.28 14.30
CA LEU A 8 -51.77 -6.83 15.32
C LEU A 8 -50.50 -7.40 14.70
N TYR A 9 -50.62 -8.20 13.63
CA TYR A 9 -49.45 -8.75 12.95
C TYR A 9 -48.59 -7.70 12.32
N ASP A 10 -49.17 -6.62 11.76
CA ASP A 10 -48.46 -5.50 11.23
C ASP A 10 -47.62 -4.77 12.30
N LEU A 11 -48.25 -4.45 13.43
CA LEU A 11 -47.59 -3.83 14.59
C LEU A 11 -46.50 -4.71 15.20
N LEU A 12 -46.75 -6.00 15.35
CA LEU A 12 -45.72 -6.95 15.83
C LEU A 12 -44.55 -7.03 14.85
N GLY A 13 -44.82 -7.12 13.56
CA GLY A 13 -43.79 -7.11 12.52
C GLY A 13 -42.94 -5.88 12.57
N GLN A 14 -43.55 -4.68 12.65
CA GLN A 14 -42.81 -3.40 12.78
C GLN A 14 -42.01 -3.36 14.08
N ALA A 15 -42.58 -3.74 15.23
CA ALA A 15 -41.89 -3.75 16.50
C ALA A 15 -40.64 -4.66 16.48
N TYR A 16 -40.76 -5.88 15.91
CA TYR A 16 -39.64 -6.79 15.80
C TYR A 16 -38.57 -6.30 14.79
N CYS A 17 -38.97 -5.61 13.73
CA CYS A 17 -38.00 -4.90 12.85
C CYS A 17 -37.18 -3.88 13.65
N HIS A 18 -37.82 -3.04 14.45
CA HIS A 18 -37.16 -2.03 15.29
C HIS A 18 -36.27 -2.65 16.38
N CYS A 19 -36.64 -3.81 16.90
CA CYS A 19 -35.82 -4.55 17.88
C CYS A 19 -34.71 -5.38 17.23
N GLY A 20 -34.53 -5.36 15.92
CA GLY A 20 -33.51 -6.12 15.19
C GLY A 20 -33.78 -7.63 15.10
N ASN A 21 -34.96 -8.11 15.54
CA ASN A 21 -35.31 -9.52 15.47
C ASN A 21 -35.94 -9.85 14.11
N GLN A 22 -35.10 -9.96 13.07
CA GLN A 22 -35.52 -10.16 11.70
C GLN A 22 -36.39 -11.39 11.48
N ARG A 23 -36.05 -12.52 12.15
CA ARG A 23 -36.80 -13.78 12.03
C ARG A 23 -38.28 -13.66 12.50
N LYS A 24 -38.51 -12.98 13.63
CA LYS A 24 -39.89 -12.75 14.10
C LYS A 24 -40.58 -11.68 13.24
N ALA A 25 -39.86 -10.67 12.77
CA ALA A 25 -40.41 -9.70 11.86
C ALA A 25 -40.90 -10.37 10.57
N GLU A 26 -40.08 -11.25 9.96
CA GLU A 26 -40.44 -12.07 8.80
C GLU A 26 -41.73 -12.89 9.08
N GLU A 27 -41.79 -13.60 10.20
CA GLU A 27 -42.94 -14.42 10.55
C GLU A 27 -44.25 -13.62 10.60
N TYR A 28 -44.25 -12.51 11.34
CA TYR A 28 -45.47 -11.71 11.51
C TYR A 28 -45.85 -10.92 10.25
N LEU A 29 -44.89 -10.34 9.54
CA LEU A 29 -45.16 -9.62 8.28
C LEU A 29 -45.65 -10.57 7.18
N SER A 30 -45.11 -11.79 7.09
CA SER A 30 -45.62 -12.81 6.14
C SER A 30 -47.06 -13.20 6.44
N LYS A 31 -47.41 -13.39 7.71
CA LYS A 31 -48.82 -13.67 8.12
C LYS A 31 -49.71 -12.46 7.80
N CYS A 32 -49.26 -11.24 8.07
CA CYS A 32 -49.97 -10.01 7.75
C CYS A 32 -50.24 -9.90 6.24
N LEU A 33 -49.21 -10.12 5.42
CA LEU A 33 -49.31 -10.05 3.96
C LEU A 33 -50.30 -11.08 3.41
N ALA A 34 -50.23 -12.35 3.87
CA ALA A 34 -51.16 -13.41 3.45
C ALA A 34 -52.62 -13.08 3.78
N MET A 35 -52.87 -12.52 4.98
CA MET A 35 -54.23 -12.10 5.36
C MET A 35 -54.71 -10.87 4.59
N ARG A 36 -53.84 -9.91 4.27
CA ARG A 36 -54.19 -8.76 3.42
C ARG A 36 -54.54 -9.19 1.99
N GLU A 37 -53.90 -10.21 1.46
CA GLU A 37 -54.16 -10.78 0.13
C GLU A 37 -55.53 -11.43 0.02
N THR A 38 -55.95 -12.09 1.09
CA THR A 38 -57.24 -12.81 1.15
C THR A 38 -58.39 -11.93 1.67
N SER A 39 -58.09 -10.72 2.15
CA SER A 39 -59.12 -9.81 2.67
C SER A 39 -60.04 -9.31 1.55
N PRO A 40 -61.39 -9.30 1.80
CA PRO A 40 -62.34 -8.72 0.84
C PRO A 40 -62.17 -7.20 0.71
N LYS A 41 -61.59 -6.50 1.72
CA LYS A 41 -61.25 -5.09 1.71
C LYS A 41 -59.81 -4.89 1.37
N LYS A 42 -59.46 -4.88 0.08
CA LYS A 42 -58.10 -4.63 -0.37
C LYS A 42 -57.74 -3.16 -0.22
N ASN A 43 -56.81 -2.88 0.68
CA ASN A 43 -56.16 -1.60 0.81
C ASN A 43 -54.74 -1.64 0.21
N GLU A 44 -54.57 -1.08 -0.99
CA GLU A 44 -53.30 -1.13 -1.73
C GLU A 44 -52.16 -0.45 -0.93
N LEU A 45 -52.47 0.64 -0.21
CA LEU A 45 -51.46 1.39 0.54
C LEU A 45 -50.94 0.62 1.78
N GLU A 46 -51.84 -0.06 2.51
CA GLU A 46 -51.44 -0.90 3.61
C GLU A 46 -50.69 -2.15 3.16
N MET A 47 -51.11 -2.75 2.01
CA MET A 47 -50.42 -3.88 1.42
C MET A 47 -49.00 -3.45 0.99
N PHE A 48 -48.84 -2.25 0.40
CA PHE A 48 -47.58 -1.65 0.04
C PHE A 48 -46.64 -1.53 1.25
N GLY A 49 -47.12 -0.99 2.37
CA GLY A 49 -46.34 -0.86 3.60
C GLY A 49 -45.79 -2.20 4.08
N THR A 50 -46.64 -3.25 4.11
CA THR A 50 -46.22 -4.60 4.51
C THR A 50 -45.18 -5.19 3.52
N VAL A 51 -45.38 -5.04 2.21
CA VAL A 51 -44.46 -5.50 1.17
C VAL A 51 -43.10 -4.83 1.30
N MET A 52 -43.08 -3.51 1.51
CA MET A 52 -41.84 -2.76 1.69
C MET A 52 -41.08 -3.15 2.94
N LEU A 53 -41.77 -3.34 4.07
CA LEU A 53 -41.17 -3.77 5.32
C LEU A 53 -40.60 -5.20 5.21
N LEU A 54 -41.38 -6.14 4.66
CA LEU A 54 -40.94 -7.52 4.48
C LEU A 54 -39.76 -7.59 3.48
N GLY A 55 -39.77 -6.79 2.43
CA GLY A 55 -38.65 -6.65 1.50
C GLY A 55 -37.38 -6.14 2.20
N THR A 56 -37.51 -5.19 3.14
CA THR A 56 -36.40 -4.70 3.95
C THR A 56 -35.88 -5.79 4.93
N VAL A 57 -36.77 -6.57 5.55
CA VAL A 57 -36.39 -7.71 6.39
C VAL A 57 -35.58 -8.72 5.60
N TYR A 58 -36.04 -9.11 4.41
CA TYR A 58 -35.31 -10.04 3.54
C TYR A 58 -33.95 -9.47 3.10
N ARG A 59 -33.87 -8.19 2.80
CA ARG A 59 -32.59 -7.52 2.50
C ARG A 59 -31.62 -7.62 3.67
N ASN A 60 -32.08 -7.34 4.89
CA ASN A 60 -31.26 -7.42 6.12
C ASN A 60 -30.79 -8.85 6.45
N GLU A 61 -31.54 -9.86 6.00
CA GLU A 61 -31.18 -11.27 6.12
C GLU A 61 -30.36 -11.80 4.93
N ASN A 62 -29.93 -10.92 4.01
CA ASN A 62 -29.23 -11.25 2.76
C ASN A 62 -30.05 -12.15 1.80
N LYS A 63 -31.36 -12.24 1.98
CA LYS A 63 -32.31 -12.90 1.09
C LYS A 63 -32.64 -11.95 -0.08
N PHE A 64 -31.63 -11.62 -0.89
CA PHE A 64 -31.72 -10.56 -1.91
C PHE A 64 -32.71 -10.85 -3.03
N ALA A 65 -32.85 -12.10 -3.45
CA ALA A 65 -33.78 -12.48 -4.52
C ALA A 65 -35.24 -12.32 -4.09
N GLU A 66 -35.54 -12.72 -2.87
CA GLU A 66 -36.87 -12.56 -2.25
C GLU A 66 -37.19 -11.08 -2.01
N SER A 67 -36.23 -10.31 -1.53
CA SER A 67 -36.33 -8.85 -1.37
C SER A 67 -36.64 -8.17 -2.70
N GLU A 68 -35.88 -8.48 -3.76
CA GLU A 68 -36.08 -7.95 -5.10
C GLU A 68 -37.49 -8.27 -5.64
N THR A 69 -37.95 -9.51 -5.42
CA THR A 69 -39.29 -9.96 -5.84
C THR A 69 -40.40 -9.15 -5.13
N LEU A 70 -40.27 -8.92 -3.84
CA LEU A 70 -41.23 -8.11 -3.07
C LEU A 70 -41.21 -6.65 -3.51
N TYR A 71 -40.05 -6.04 -3.72
CA TYR A 71 -39.97 -4.66 -4.19
C TYR A 71 -40.56 -4.52 -5.60
N LYS A 72 -40.29 -5.43 -6.53
CA LYS A 72 -40.94 -5.45 -7.86
C LYS A 72 -42.48 -5.61 -7.76
N ARG A 73 -42.93 -6.42 -6.81
CA ARG A 73 -44.35 -6.52 -6.50
C ARG A 73 -44.91 -5.21 -5.95
N GLY A 74 -44.22 -4.54 -5.04
CA GLY A 74 -44.58 -3.20 -4.55
C GLY A 74 -44.74 -2.19 -5.70
N LEU A 75 -43.86 -2.25 -6.69
CA LEU A 75 -43.93 -1.39 -7.88
C LEU A 75 -45.19 -1.71 -8.74
N SER A 76 -45.58 -2.97 -8.84
CA SER A 76 -46.78 -3.38 -9.61
C SER A 76 -48.10 -2.94 -8.98
N LEU A 77 -48.15 -2.74 -7.65
CA LEU A 77 -49.36 -2.27 -6.94
C LEU A 77 -49.74 -0.83 -7.31
N PHE A 78 -48.77 -0.01 -7.68
CA PHE A 78 -48.97 1.43 -7.92
C PHE A 78 -48.66 1.86 -9.36
N GLN A 79 -49.17 1.13 -10.34
CA GLN A 79 -49.02 1.55 -11.74
C GLN A 79 -49.92 2.76 -12.08
N GLY A 80 -49.45 3.55 -13.03
CA GLY A 80 -50.16 4.74 -13.52
C GLY A 80 -49.66 6.07 -12.93
N SER A 81 -50.46 7.11 -12.99
CA SER A 81 -50.09 8.49 -12.62
C SER A 81 -50.86 8.98 -11.40
N GLY A 82 -50.25 9.93 -10.69
CA GLY A 82 -50.84 10.61 -9.54
C GLY A 82 -49.81 10.79 -8.39
N PRO A 83 -49.96 11.83 -7.57
CA PRO A 83 -48.94 12.21 -6.57
C PRO A 83 -48.56 11.10 -5.59
N ILE A 84 -49.54 10.36 -5.07
CA ILE A 84 -49.31 9.21 -4.15
C ILE A 84 -48.64 8.05 -4.91
N LYS A 85 -49.13 7.74 -6.11
CA LYS A 85 -48.54 6.69 -6.93
C LYS A 85 -47.08 6.97 -7.27
N TYR A 86 -46.78 8.21 -7.65
CA TYR A 86 -45.40 8.65 -7.89
C TYR A 86 -44.51 8.50 -6.66
N LEU A 87 -45.02 8.84 -5.47
CA LEU A 87 -44.28 8.65 -4.21
C LEU A 87 -43.99 7.17 -3.94
N CYS A 88 -44.99 6.30 -4.03
CA CYS A 88 -44.83 4.87 -3.80
C CYS A 88 -43.84 4.24 -4.82
N GLN A 89 -43.98 4.58 -6.10
CA GLN A 89 -43.06 4.13 -7.13
C GLN A 89 -41.64 4.61 -6.86
N ALA A 90 -41.43 5.88 -6.51
CA ALA A 90 -40.11 6.44 -6.19
C ALA A 90 -39.48 5.76 -4.97
N THR A 91 -40.28 5.47 -3.93
CA THR A 91 -39.81 4.77 -2.72
C THR A 91 -39.34 3.33 -3.04
N VAL A 92 -40.10 2.60 -3.85
CA VAL A 92 -39.69 1.25 -4.30
C VAL A 92 -38.41 1.31 -5.14
N LEU A 93 -38.36 2.23 -6.08
CA LEU A 93 -37.17 2.38 -6.95
C LEU A 93 -35.92 2.77 -6.17
N TYR A 94 -36.06 3.61 -5.13
CA TYR A 94 -34.98 3.90 -4.21
C TYR A 94 -34.54 2.65 -3.42
N ALA A 95 -35.51 1.84 -2.93
CA ALA A 95 -35.20 0.60 -2.25
C ALA A 95 -34.54 -0.44 -3.16
N LEU A 96 -35.01 -0.57 -4.42
CA LEU A 96 -34.37 -1.40 -5.45
C LEU A 96 -32.96 -0.91 -5.78
N GLY A 97 -32.78 0.40 -5.95
CA GLY A 97 -31.46 0.98 -6.20
C GLY A 97 -30.48 0.68 -5.07
N SER A 98 -30.93 0.81 -3.81
CA SER A 98 -30.14 0.46 -2.62
C SER A 98 -29.82 -1.05 -2.56
N LEU A 99 -30.77 -1.91 -2.91
CA LEU A 99 -30.57 -3.36 -2.99
C LEU A 99 -29.53 -3.72 -4.07
N TYR A 100 -29.60 -3.07 -5.22
CA TYR A 100 -28.64 -3.28 -6.31
C TYR A 100 -27.23 -2.82 -5.94
N LEU A 101 -27.08 -1.75 -5.14
CA LEU A 101 -25.79 -1.36 -4.56
C LEU A 101 -25.17 -2.47 -3.70
N GLU A 102 -25.97 -3.09 -2.82
CA GLU A 102 -25.51 -4.19 -1.96
C GLU A 102 -25.12 -5.45 -2.75
N ARG A 103 -25.68 -5.60 -3.96
CA ARG A 103 -25.36 -6.71 -4.89
C ARG A 103 -24.30 -6.37 -5.92
N ALA A 104 -23.59 -5.27 -5.76
CA ALA A 104 -22.60 -4.76 -6.71
C ALA A 104 -23.12 -4.58 -8.15
N LYS A 105 -24.42 -4.27 -8.31
CA LYS A 105 -25.07 -4.02 -9.60
C LYS A 105 -25.21 -2.52 -9.87
N GLY A 106 -24.08 -1.86 -10.17
CA GLY A 106 -24.01 -0.41 -10.38
C GLY A 106 -24.97 0.13 -11.44
N PRO A 107 -25.00 -0.39 -12.68
CA PRO A 107 -25.87 0.10 -13.74
C PRO A 107 -27.37 -0.02 -13.41
N GLU A 108 -27.80 -1.16 -12.84
CA GLU A 108 -29.19 -1.37 -12.43
C GLU A 108 -29.56 -0.43 -11.27
N SER A 109 -28.64 -0.21 -10.34
CA SER A 109 -28.82 0.76 -9.24
C SER A 109 -29.01 2.17 -9.78
N GLN A 110 -28.12 2.63 -10.66
CA GLN A 110 -28.22 3.93 -11.31
C GLN A 110 -29.59 4.14 -11.98
N THR A 111 -30.00 3.16 -12.81
CA THR A 111 -31.28 3.23 -13.53
C THR A 111 -32.46 3.39 -12.58
N ALA A 112 -32.50 2.60 -11.51
CA ALA A 112 -33.57 2.67 -10.51
C ALA A 112 -33.58 4.02 -9.76
N LEU A 113 -32.40 4.48 -9.33
CA LEU A 113 -32.26 5.73 -8.58
C LEU A 113 -32.57 6.98 -9.42
N GLU A 114 -32.17 7.04 -10.69
CA GLU A 114 -32.52 8.13 -11.60
C GLU A 114 -34.03 8.19 -11.84
N GLN A 115 -34.69 7.03 -11.96
CA GLN A 115 -36.15 6.98 -12.07
C GLN A 115 -36.82 7.42 -10.78
N ALA A 116 -36.27 7.01 -9.61
CA ALA A 116 -36.77 7.46 -8.30
C ALA A 116 -36.73 8.98 -8.18
N LEU A 117 -35.62 9.61 -8.58
CA LEU A 117 -35.46 11.08 -8.55
C LEU A 117 -36.49 11.79 -9.46
N LYS A 118 -36.66 11.31 -10.71
CA LYS A 118 -37.64 11.85 -11.65
C LYS A 118 -39.07 11.77 -11.14
N LEU A 119 -39.44 10.67 -10.47
CA LEU A 119 -40.79 10.49 -9.92
C LEU A 119 -40.99 11.30 -8.63
N ARG A 120 -39.98 11.41 -7.78
CA ARG A 120 -39.98 12.27 -6.61
C ARG A 120 -40.33 13.73 -6.98
N ASP A 121 -39.79 14.25 -8.07
CA ASP A 121 -40.06 15.60 -8.51
C ASP A 121 -41.53 15.84 -8.98
N LYS A 122 -42.22 14.75 -9.33
CA LYS A 122 -43.64 14.78 -9.71
C LYS A 122 -44.61 14.63 -8.55
N THR A 123 -44.15 14.28 -7.34
CA THR A 123 -44.99 14.21 -6.15
C THR A 123 -45.04 15.53 -5.41
N ILE A 124 -46.20 15.81 -4.78
CA ILE A 124 -46.37 16.96 -3.87
C ILE A 124 -45.76 16.71 -2.49
N LEU A 125 -45.54 15.44 -2.14
CA LEU A 125 -44.98 15.00 -0.85
C LEU A 125 -43.48 14.77 -0.96
N LYS A 126 -42.73 15.76 -1.46
CA LYS A 126 -41.30 15.70 -1.69
C LYS A 126 -40.48 15.38 -0.42
N SER A 127 -40.95 15.79 0.75
CA SER A 127 -40.29 15.53 2.04
C SER A 127 -40.39 14.07 2.50
N ALA A 128 -41.30 13.28 1.93
CA ALA A 128 -41.48 11.87 2.31
C ALA A 128 -40.37 10.94 1.75
N LEU A 129 -39.60 11.39 0.77
CA LEU A 129 -38.45 10.67 0.22
C LEU A 129 -37.26 11.62 0.15
N SER A 130 -36.17 11.26 0.83
CA SER A 130 -34.98 12.08 0.92
C SER A 130 -34.29 12.25 -0.43
N GLU A 131 -34.20 13.48 -0.91
CA GLU A 131 -33.44 13.84 -2.11
C GLU A 131 -31.94 13.60 -1.90
N GLN A 132 -31.45 13.96 -0.73
CA GLN A 132 -30.07 13.75 -0.31
C GLN A 132 -29.71 12.26 -0.37
N GLY A 133 -30.57 11.36 0.20
CA GLY A 133 -30.34 9.93 0.18
C GLY A 133 -30.30 9.33 -1.23
N ILE A 134 -31.10 9.87 -2.18
CA ILE A 134 -31.03 9.42 -3.58
C ILE A 134 -29.72 9.86 -4.23
N TYR A 135 -29.24 11.10 -3.99
CA TYR A 135 -27.96 11.56 -4.52
C TYR A 135 -26.77 10.80 -3.92
N ASP A 136 -26.79 10.49 -2.62
CA ASP A 136 -25.78 9.62 -1.98
C ASP A 136 -25.71 8.23 -2.65
N ALA A 137 -26.88 7.62 -2.85
CA ALA A 137 -26.96 6.31 -3.50
C ALA A 137 -26.49 6.37 -4.96
N LEU A 138 -26.85 7.43 -5.71
CA LEU A 138 -26.35 7.64 -7.08
C LEU A 138 -24.84 7.81 -7.11
N GLY A 139 -24.27 8.59 -6.18
CA GLY A 139 -22.84 8.79 -6.07
C GLY A 139 -22.11 7.46 -5.85
N ARG A 140 -22.58 6.63 -4.93
CA ARG A 140 -22.05 5.29 -4.70
C ARG A 140 -22.22 4.38 -5.93
N SER A 141 -23.33 4.50 -6.65
CA SER A 141 -23.57 3.74 -7.88
C SER A 141 -22.59 4.10 -8.99
N TYR A 142 -22.28 5.39 -9.16
CA TYR A 142 -21.26 5.86 -10.11
C TYR A 142 -19.84 5.46 -9.69
N GLN A 143 -19.53 5.52 -8.39
CA GLN A 143 -18.26 5.05 -7.84
C GLN A 143 -18.02 3.58 -8.18
N MET A 144 -19.01 2.70 -7.97
CA MET A 144 -18.94 1.28 -8.33
C MET A 144 -18.70 1.04 -9.83
N GLN A 145 -19.10 1.97 -10.68
CA GLN A 145 -18.89 1.93 -12.13
C GLN A 145 -17.57 2.57 -12.58
N GLY A 146 -16.71 2.99 -11.64
CA GLY A 146 -15.46 3.70 -11.96
C GLY A 146 -15.67 5.14 -12.46
N ARG A 147 -16.90 5.68 -12.42
CA ARG A 147 -17.26 7.02 -12.90
C ARG A 147 -17.08 8.06 -11.80
N MET A 148 -15.81 8.28 -11.40
CA MET A 148 -15.46 9.07 -10.21
C MET A 148 -15.92 10.53 -10.28
N SER A 149 -15.88 11.18 -11.46
CA SER A 149 -16.33 12.55 -11.65
C SER A 149 -17.83 12.70 -11.41
N ASP A 150 -18.63 11.74 -11.91
CA ASP A 150 -20.08 11.74 -11.71
C ASP A 150 -20.40 11.43 -10.24
N ALA A 151 -19.68 10.50 -9.63
CA ALA A 151 -19.80 10.17 -8.20
C ALA A 151 -19.53 11.40 -7.32
N GLU A 152 -18.43 12.12 -7.56
CA GLU A 152 -18.08 13.35 -6.84
C GLU A 152 -19.19 14.39 -6.97
N THR A 153 -19.74 14.57 -8.17
CA THR A 153 -20.81 15.53 -8.42
C THR A 153 -22.08 15.21 -7.62
N MET A 154 -22.50 13.93 -7.63
CA MET A 154 -23.71 13.52 -6.90
C MET A 154 -23.51 13.61 -5.39
N LEU A 155 -22.35 13.18 -4.86
CA LEU A 155 -22.07 13.23 -3.42
C LEU A 155 -21.91 14.67 -2.90
N LYS A 156 -21.32 15.58 -3.67
CA LYS A 156 -21.31 17.01 -3.32
C LYS A 156 -22.73 17.58 -3.24
N ARG A 157 -23.61 17.17 -4.16
CA ARG A 157 -25.01 17.60 -4.12
C ARG A 157 -25.74 17.04 -2.89
N ALA A 158 -25.49 15.79 -2.54
CA ALA A 158 -26.02 15.18 -1.32
C ALA A 158 -25.55 15.95 -0.08
N LEU A 159 -24.26 16.24 0.01
CA LEU A 159 -23.66 16.99 1.12
C LEU A 159 -24.26 18.40 1.25
N GLU A 160 -24.41 19.14 0.15
CA GLU A 160 -25.06 20.45 0.15
C GLU A 160 -26.48 20.40 0.75
N LEU A 161 -27.27 19.38 0.37
CA LEU A 161 -28.64 19.19 0.86
C LEU A 161 -28.67 18.85 2.34
N ALA A 162 -27.76 17.98 2.82
CA ALA A 162 -27.65 17.61 4.22
C ALA A 162 -27.27 18.83 5.10
N VAL A 163 -26.26 19.58 4.69
CA VAL A 163 -25.82 20.81 5.37
C VAL A 163 -26.95 21.86 5.41
N LYS A 164 -27.67 22.05 4.30
CA LYS A 164 -28.80 22.96 4.24
C LYS A 164 -29.95 22.56 5.17
N ALA A 165 -30.17 21.25 5.30
CA ALA A 165 -31.17 20.69 6.22
C ALA A 165 -30.73 20.75 7.69
N LYS A 166 -29.46 21.04 7.97
CA LYS A 166 -28.82 20.98 9.31
C LYS A 166 -28.90 19.58 9.92
N ASP A 167 -28.95 18.56 9.09
CA ASP A 167 -28.96 17.17 9.48
C ASP A 167 -27.50 16.69 9.65
N LEU A 168 -27.05 16.54 10.89
CA LEU A 168 -25.67 16.21 11.20
C LEU A 168 -25.31 14.80 10.77
N ASP A 169 -26.24 13.86 10.91
CA ASP A 169 -26.00 12.46 10.53
C ASP A 169 -25.89 12.31 9.01
N SER A 170 -26.85 12.86 8.27
CA SER A 170 -26.79 12.87 6.81
C SER A 170 -25.56 13.62 6.29
N THR A 171 -25.13 14.70 6.97
CA THR A 171 -23.89 15.42 6.61
C THR A 171 -22.68 14.51 6.79
N ALA A 172 -22.55 13.82 7.93
CA ALA A 172 -21.44 12.91 8.21
C ALA A 172 -21.39 11.74 7.22
N TYR A 173 -22.53 11.17 6.87
CA TYR A 173 -22.60 10.09 5.88
C TYR A 173 -22.19 10.56 4.48
N SER A 174 -22.66 11.72 4.03
CA SER A 174 -22.28 12.28 2.73
C SER A 174 -20.79 12.65 2.68
N GLU A 175 -20.24 13.20 3.78
CA GLU A 175 -18.79 13.44 3.92
C GLU A 175 -18.00 12.15 3.81
N ALA A 176 -18.41 11.07 4.49
CA ALA A 176 -17.74 9.77 4.45
C ALA A 176 -17.78 9.14 3.05
N ASN A 177 -18.92 9.19 2.36
CA ASN A 177 -19.05 8.68 1.00
C ASN A 177 -18.19 9.49 0.01
N LEU A 178 -18.17 10.82 0.13
CA LEU A 178 -17.31 11.67 -0.70
C LEU A 178 -15.82 11.43 -0.42
N ALA A 179 -15.46 11.20 0.84
CA ALA A 179 -14.09 10.83 1.20
C ALA A 179 -13.67 9.50 0.54
N GLY A 180 -14.56 8.51 0.43
CA GLY A 180 -14.31 7.28 -0.31
C GLY A 180 -13.92 7.54 -1.77
N VAL A 181 -14.65 8.41 -2.47
CA VAL A 181 -14.31 8.83 -3.84
C VAL A 181 -12.94 9.54 -3.88
N TYR A 182 -12.65 10.39 -2.91
CA TYR A 182 -11.35 11.08 -2.84
C TYR A 182 -10.18 10.13 -2.56
N ILE A 183 -10.39 9.05 -1.80
CA ILE A 183 -9.38 7.99 -1.60
C ILE A 183 -9.05 7.33 -2.95
N GLU A 184 -10.06 6.96 -3.73
CA GLU A 184 -9.87 6.34 -5.05
C GLU A 184 -9.21 7.30 -6.06
N LEU A 185 -9.49 8.60 -5.96
CA LEU A 185 -8.84 9.66 -6.73
C LEU A 185 -7.45 10.05 -6.19
N SER A 186 -6.94 9.38 -5.16
CA SER A 186 -5.68 9.69 -4.48
C SER A 186 -5.61 11.11 -3.89
N ARG A 187 -6.76 11.72 -3.62
CA ARG A 187 -6.88 13.04 -2.97
C ARG A 187 -6.96 12.89 -1.45
N TYR A 188 -5.91 12.32 -0.87
CA TYR A 188 -5.89 11.84 0.52
C TYR A 188 -6.08 12.93 1.57
N ASP A 189 -5.56 14.15 1.34
CA ASP A 189 -5.71 15.26 2.30
C ASP A 189 -7.15 15.77 2.38
N GLU A 190 -7.87 15.76 1.25
CA GLU A 190 -9.29 16.13 1.22
C GLU A 190 -10.15 15.03 1.85
N ALA A 191 -9.85 13.76 1.56
CA ALA A 191 -10.52 12.63 2.19
C ALA A 191 -10.36 12.66 3.72
N ARG A 192 -9.15 12.91 4.20
CA ARG A 192 -8.85 13.04 5.63
C ARG A 192 -9.69 14.11 6.30
N LYS A 193 -9.73 15.31 5.73
CA LYS A 193 -10.52 16.44 6.29
C LYS A 193 -12.00 16.09 6.43
N LEU A 194 -12.57 15.43 5.41
CA LEU A 194 -13.97 15.01 5.45
C LEU A 194 -14.20 13.92 6.50
N LEU A 195 -13.32 12.92 6.61
CA LEU A 195 -13.46 11.85 7.60
C LEU A 195 -13.31 12.38 9.04
N GLU A 196 -12.36 13.29 9.28
CA GLU A 196 -12.19 13.92 10.60
C GLU A 196 -13.40 14.80 10.97
N SER A 197 -14.00 15.50 9.99
CA SER A 197 -15.26 16.24 10.16
C SER A 197 -16.41 15.28 10.50
N SER A 198 -16.57 14.24 9.71
CA SER A 198 -17.60 13.21 9.89
C SER A 198 -17.50 12.54 11.27
N ILE A 199 -16.30 12.18 11.75
CA ILE A 199 -16.07 11.63 13.09
C ILE A 199 -16.61 12.58 14.16
N LYS A 200 -16.27 13.87 14.10
CA LYS A 200 -16.74 14.88 15.08
C LYS A 200 -18.27 15.02 15.08
N LEU A 201 -18.89 14.94 13.89
CA LEU A 201 -20.35 15.02 13.79
C LEU A 201 -21.01 13.79 14.42
N ILE A 202 -20.53 12.57 14.12
CA ILE A 202 -21.07 11.33 14.68
C ILE A 202 -20.78 11.24 16.20
N GLU A 203 -19.62 11.67 16.67
CA GLU A 203 -19.34 11.75 18.12
C GLU A 203 -20.35 12.62 18.85
N LYS A 204 -20.77 13.73 18.23
CA LYS A 204 -21.76 14.64 18.80
C LYS A 204 -23.16 14.05 18.83
N THR A 205 -23.56 13.26 17.84
CA THR A 205 -24.93 12.72 17.70
C THR A 205 -25.10 11.34 18.35
N HIS A 206 -24.09 10.47 18.23
CA HIS A 206 -24.16 9.07 18.66
C HIS A 206 -23.13 8.68 19.74
N GLY A 207 -22.23 9.59 20.11
CA GLY A 207 -21.13 9.32 21.03
C GLY A 207 -19.95 8.61 20.36
N GLY A 208 -18.82 8.56 21.07
CA GLY A 208 -17.54 8.04 20.54
C GLY A 208 -17.44 6.51 20.43
N ASP A 209 -18.47 5.77 20.82
CA ASP A 209 -18.50 4.30 20.85
C ASP A 209 -19.65 3.78 19.98
N SER A 210 -19.65 4.12 18.69
CA SER A 210 -20.65 3.65 17.74
C SER A 210 -19.99 2.92 16.56
N THR A 211 -20.69 1.95 15.97
CA THR A 211 -20.21 1.24 14.79
C THR A 211 -19.95 2.17 13.58
N HIS A 212 -20.66 3.30 13.50
CA HIS A 212 -20.42 4.32 12.49
C HIS A 212 -19.03 4.95 12.64
N ILE A 213 -18.62 5.28 13.86
CA ILE A 213 -17.27 5.79 14.11
C ILE A 213 -16.20 4.75 13.79
N ALA A 214 -16.44 3.47 14.13
CA ALA A 214 -15.53 2.40 13.77
C ALA A 214 -15.29 2.33 12.25
N THR A 215 -16.35 2.45 11.46
CA THR A 215 -16.24 2.50 9.99
C THR A 215 -15.43 3.72 9.52
N LEU A 216 -15.64 4.88 10.14
CA LEU A 216 -14.87 6.10 9.81
C LEU A 216 -13.40 5.96 10.18
N TYR A 217 -13.05 5.35 11.33
CA TYR A 217 -11.67 5.02 11.68
C TYR A 217 -11.04 4.06 10.68
N SER A 218 -11.77 3.04 10.23
CA SER A 218 -11.30 2.11 9.21
C SER A 218 -11.04 2.79 7.85
N ASN A 219 -11.86 3.77 7.46
CA ASN A 219 -11.64 4.57 6.25
C ASN A 219 -10.47 5.57 6.42
N LEU A 220 -10.34 6.18 7.59
CA LEU A 220 -9.22 7.07 7.89
C LEU A 220 -7.89 6.29 7.94
N ALA A 221 -7.91 5.04 8.42
CA ALA A 221 -6.77 4.14 8.36
C ALA A 221 -6.37 3.82 6.91
N GLU A 222 -7.34 3.67 6.00
CA GLU A 222 -7.06 3.48 4.58
C GLU A 222 -6.35 4.69 3.97
N VAL A 223 -6.76 5.91 4.33
CA VAL A 223 -6.03 7.14 3.97
C VAL A 223 -4.60 7.09 4.51
N ALA A 224 -4.43 6.68 5.79
CA ALA A 224 -3.10 6.57 6.40
C ALA A 224 -2.22 5.50 5.73
N ILE A 225 -2.79 4.35 5.35
CA ILE A 225 -2.10 3.28 4.59
C ILE A 225 -1.58 3.82 3.26
N ASN A 226 -2.44 4.51 2.50
CA ASN A 226 -2.07 5.08 1.21
C ASN A 226 -1.05 6.22 1.29
N GLN A 227 -0.86 6.79 2.47
CA GLN A 227 0.16 7.79 2.77
C GLN A 227 1.38 7.19 3.51
N ASP A 228 1.53 5.86 3.54
CA ASP A 228 2.59 5.10 4.22
C ASP A 228 2.70 5.37 5.73
N ARG A 229 1.62 5.87 6.37
CA ARG A 229 1.56 6.15 7.82
C ARG A 229 1.03 4.92 8.57
N TYR A 230 1.82 3.85 8.58
CA TYR A 230 1.39 2.53 9.06
C TYR A 230 1.13 2.48 10.58
N GLU A 231 1.85 3.24 11.40
CA GLU A 231 1.61 3.31 12.84
C GLU A 231 0.25 3.96 13.15
N GLU A 232 -0.07 5.07 12.48
CA GLU A 232 -1.38 5.71 12.61
C GLU A 232 -2.50 4.79 12.11
N ALA A 233 -2.28 4.09 10.99
CA ALA A 233 -3.24 3.13 10.47
C ALA A 233 -3.48 1.96 11.44
N GLU A 234 -2.44 1.42 12.08
CA GLU A 234 -2.56 0.36 13.09
C GLU A 234 -3.39 0.84 14.29
N ASP A 235 -3.14 2.06 14.79
CA ASP A 235 -3.90 2.63 15.91
C ASP A 235 -5.38 2.84 15.57
N LEU A 236 -5.67 3.37 14.38
CA LEU A 236 -7.04 3.60 13.91
C LEU A 236 -7.79 2.29 13.71
N LEU A 237 -7.15 1.28 13.12
CA LEU A 237 -7.75 -0.05 12.92
C LEU A 237 -7.99 -0.78 14.24
N ASN A 238 -7.09 -0.66 15.22
CA ASN A 238 -7.32 -1.23 16.53
C ASN A 238 -8.51 -0.58 17.26
N LYS A 239 -8.72 0.74 17.10
CA LYS A 239 -9.93 1.44 17.61
C LYS A 239 -11.19 0.93 16.90
N ALA A 240 -11.18 0.84 15.57
CA ALA A 240 -12.30 0.32 14.79
C ALA A 240 -12.66 -1.11 15.21
N LEU A 241 -11.64 -1.96 15.28
CA LEU A 241 -11.76 -3.37 15.66
C LEU A 241 -12.38 -3.55 17.05
N ALA A 242 -11.91 -2.79 18.05
CA ALA A 242 -12.44 -2.84 19.41
C ALA A 242 -13.93 -2.49 19.46
N ILE A 243 -14.36 -1.47 18.74
CA ILE A 243 -15.76 -1.04 18.68
C ILE A 243 -16.60 -2.08 17.91
N HIS A 244 -16.16 -2.55 16.74
CA HIS A 244 -16.89 -3.55 15.97
C HIS A 244 -17.02 -4.87 16.73
N GLN A 245 -15.97 -5.35 17.40
CA GLN A 245 -16.02 -6.56 18.23
C GLN A 245 -17.00 -6.42 19.39
N LYS A 246 -17.02 -5.26 20.05
CA LYS A 246 -17.93 -4.98 21.18
C LYS A 246 -19.39 -4.96 20.77
N HIS A 247 -19.73 -4.31 19.67
CA HIS A 247 -21.12 -4.06 19.27
C HIS A 247 -21.70 -5.13 18.33
N LEU A 248 -20.85 -5.71 17.46
CA LEU A 248 -21.30 -6.67 16.44
C LEU A 248 -20.85 -8.10 16.73
N GLY A 249 -19.94 -8.26 17.70
CA GLY A 249 -19.34 -9.54 18.03
C GLY A 249 -18.07 -9.85 17.21
N PRO A 250 -17.19 -10.73 17.73
CA PRO A 250 -15.86 -10.98 17.17
C PRO A 250 -15.86 -11.72 15.83
N ARG A 251 -17.00 -12.29 15.42
CA ARG A 251 -17.14 -13.03 14.14
C ARG A 251 -17.94 -12.28 13.08
N HIS A 252 -18.22 -11.00 13.31
CA HIS A 252 -18.94 -10.20 12.32
C HIS A 252 -18.04 -9.84 11.13
N THR A 253 -18.59 -9.73 9.92
CA THR A 253 -17.84 -9.42 8.70
C THR A 253 -17.09 -8.10 8.78
N SER A 254 -17.62 -7.08 9.45
CA SER A 254 -16.92 -5.80 9.68
C SER A 254 -15.58 -6.00 10.41
N VAL A 255 -15.54 -6.94 11.38
CA VAL A 255 -14.28 -7.32 12.05
C VAL A 255 -13.31 -7.95 11.05
N GLY A 256 -13.81 -8.80 10.14
CA GLY A 256 -13.01 -9.38 9.06
C GLY A 256 -12.39 -8.32 8.13
N TYR A 257 -13.15 -7.29 7.76
CA TYR A 257 -12.65 -6.19 6.94
C TYR A 257 -11.59 -5.35 7.66
N ASP A 258 -11.78 -5.02 8.94
CA ASP A 258 -10.77 -4.32 9.73
C ASP A 258 -9.49 -5.15 9.86
N LEU A 259 -9.62 -6.46 10.11
CA LEU A 259 -8.48 -7.39 10.13
C LEU A 259 -7.75 -7.44 8.80
N SER A 260 -8.45 -7.46 7.66
CA SER A 260 -7.83 -7.47 6.33
C SER A 260 -6.93 -6.25 6.11
N LYS A 261 -7.39 -5.05 6.51
CA LYS A 261 -6.60 -3.81 6.45
C LYS A 261 -5.42 -3.87 7.43
N LEU A 262 -5.64 -4.35 8.66
CA LEU A 262 -4.60 -4.47 9.68
C LEU A 262 -3.50 -5.45 9.28
N ILE A 263 -3.84 -6.56 8.63
CA ILE A 263 -2.88 -7.52 8.06
C ILE A 263 -1.98 -6.83 7.04
N SER A 264 -2.57 -6.03 6.14
CA SER A 264 -1.79 -5.27 5.15
C SER A 264 -0.83 -4.27 5.81
N VAL A 265 -1.27 -3.60 6.87
CA VAL A 265 -0.43 -2.71 7.69
C VAL A 265 0.72 -3.49 8.34
N LEU A 266 0.42 -4.61 9.00
CA LEU A 266 1.42 -5.43 9.70
C LEU A 266 2.45 -6.03 8.73
N ARG A 267 2.03 -6.42 7.51
CA ARG A 267 2.93 -6.86 6.43
C ARG A 267 3.94 -5.76 6.08
N ASN A 268 3.45 -4.52 5.86
CA ASN A 268 4.32 -3.38 5.55
C ASN A 268 5.25 -3.00 6.70
N GLN A 269 4.88 -3.32 7.94
CA GLN A 269 5.72 -3.14 9.12
C GLN A 269 6.68 -4.32 9.37
N GLY A 270 6.65 -5.39 8.56
CA GLY A 270 7.45 -6.61 8.75
C GLY A 270 6.98 -7.50 9.92
N LYS A 271 5.78 -7.25 10.49
CA LYS A 271 5.21 -8.02 11.61
C LYS A 271 4.47 -9.27 11.10
N TYR A 272 5.15 -10.13 10.34
CA TYR A 272 4.53 -11.21 9.55
C TYR A 272 3.85 -12.28 10.41
N GLN A 273 4.38 -12.62 11.58
CA GLN A 273 3.78 -13.64 12.47
C GLN A 273 2.41 -13.18 12.97
N LYS A 274 2.31 -11.91 13.42
CA LYS A 274 1.03 -11.33 13.86
C LYS A 274 0.05 -11.20 12.68
N ALA A 275 0.56 -10.84 11.49
CA ALA A 275 -0.23 -10.78 10.26
C ALA A 275 -0.81 -12.17 9.90
N GLU A 276 -0.05 -13.25 10.05
CA GLU A 276 -0.53 -14.62 9.81
C GLU A 276 -1.61 -15.03 10.80
N GLU A 277 -1.42 -14.77 12.10
CA GLU A 277 -2.41 -15.09 13.12
C GLU A 277 -3.75 -14.40 12.82
N LEU A 278 -3.72 -13.09 12.56
CA LEU A 278 -4.90 -12.32 12.21
C LEU A 278 -5.49 -12.75 10.85
N GLY A 279 -4.65 -13.16 9.92
CA GLY A 279 -5.08 -13.66 8.61
C GLY A 279 -5.89 -14.95 8.71
N ARG A 280 -5.51 -15.86 9.59
CA ARG A 280 -6.31 -17.08 9.88
C ARG A 280 -7.67 -16.72 10.49
N GLN A 281 -7.71 -15.79 11.45
CA GLN A 281 -8.97 -15.31 12.04
C GLN A 281 -9.85 -14.63 10.98
N CYS A 282 -9.27 -13.80 10.14
CA CYS A 282 -9.97 -13.10 9.05
C CYS A 282 -10.62 -14.09 8.09
N SER A 283 -9.89 -15.11 7.64
CA SER A 283 -10.42 -16.15 6.74
C SER A 283 -11.53 -16.97 7.41
N ASP A 284 -11.37 -17.34 8.69
CA ASP A 284 -12.40 -18.08 9.45
C ASP A 284 -13.71 -17.27 9.57
N ILE A 285 -13.62 -15.97 9.83
CA ILE A 285 -14.77 -15.06 9.86
C ILE A 285 -15.51 -15.08 8.52
N PHE A 286 -14.81 -14.89 7.40
CA PHE A 286 -15.43 -14.81 6.08
C PHE A 286 -15.98 -16.17 5.64
N ILE A 287 -15.27 -17.28 5.90
CA ILE A 287 -15.80 -18.63 5.63
C ILE A 287 -17.09 -18.89 6.40
N THR A 288 -17.11 -18.53 7.68
CA THR A 288 -18.28 -18.77 8.55
C THR A 288 -19.46 -17.90 8.17
N ALA A 289 -19.23 -16.63 7.83
CA ALA A 289 -20.28 -15.66 7.56
C ALA A 289 -20.79 -15.68 6.11
N LEU A 290 -19.90 -15.92 5.13
CA LEU A 290 -20.18 -15.76 3.70
C LEU A 290 -20.07 -17.07 2.91
N GLY A 291 -19.47 -18.10 3.51
CA GLY A 291 -19.19 -19.38 2.85
C GLY A 291 -17.77 -19.44 2.23
N ALA A 292 -17.35 -20.68 1.95
CA ALA A 292 -16.01 -20.92 1.36
C ALA A 292 -15.90 -20.40 -0.08
N ASP A 293 -16.95 -20.58 -0.88
CA ASP A 293 -17.00 -20.17 -2.29
C ASP A 293 -17.51 -18.73 -2.45
N ASN A 294 -16.89 -17.78 -1.75
CA ASN A 294 -17.27 -16.38 -1.78
C ASN A 294 -16.07 -15.50 -2.17
N GLN A 295 -16.33 -14.42 -2.91
CA GLN A 295 -15.31 -13.48 -3.37
C GLN A 295 -14.45 -12.92 -2.22
N THR A 296 -15.07 -12.52 -1.11
CA THR A 296 -14.35 -11.96 0.04
C THR A 296 -13.49 -13.02 0.73
N THR A 297 -13.95 -14.28 0.78
CA THR A 297 -13.17 -15.41 1.29
C THR A 297 -11.93 -15.63 0.39
N ALA A 298 -12.10 -15.61 -0.92
CA ALA A 298 -10.98 -15.72 -1.86
C ALA A 298 -9.98 -14.56 -1.72
N GLN A 299 -10.46 -13.33 -1.50
CA GLN A 299 -9.59 -12.18 -1.21
C GLN A 299 -8.78 -12.38 0.07
N SER A 300 -9.37 -12.97 1.13
CA SER A 300 -8.65 -13.29 2.36
C SER A 300 -7.56 -14.35 2.13
N TYR A 301 -7.79 -15.32 1.25
CA TYR A 301 -6.77 -16.30 0.86
C TYR A 301 -5.64 -15.65 0.07
N LYS A 302 -5.93 -14.74 -0.88
CA LYS A 302 -4.91 -13.96 -1.58
C LYS A 302 -4.07 -13.14 -0.60
N LEU A 303 -4.68 -12.56 0.42
CA LEU A 303 -3.98 -11.84 1.48
C LEU A 303 -3.06 -12.77 2.30
N MET A 304 -3.55 -13.96 2.69
CA MET A 304 -2.76 -14.99 3.38
C MET A 304 -1.60 -15.49 2.53
N SER A 305 -1.81 -15.69 1.24
CA SER A 305 -0.74 -16.04 0.29
C SER A 305 0.38 -14.99 0.33
N GLY A 306 0.02 -13.70 0.33
CA GLY A 306 1.00 -12.62 0.44
C GLY A 306 1.75 -12.62 1.77
N VAL A 307 1.08 -12.87 2.91
CA VAL A 307 1.73 -12.99 4.23
C VAL A 307 2.75 -14.13 4.26
N LEU A 308 2.38 -15.29 3.70
CA LEU A 308 3.24 -16.47 3.65
C LEU A 308 4.41 -16.30 2.66
N LEU A 309 4.19 -15.57 1.58
CA LEU A 309 5.23 -15.20 0.62
C LEU A 309 6.29 -14.32 1.31
N ASP A 310 5.85 -13.31 2.08
CA ASP A 310 6.77 -12.44 2.84
C ASP A 310 7.58 -13.22 3.90
N GLN A 311 7.05 -14.35 4.37
CA GLN A 311 7.76 -15.30 5.25
C GLN A 311 8.62 -16.32 4.48
N ASN A 312 8.70 -16.23 3.14
CA ASN A 312 9.37 -17.20 2.27
C ASN A 312 8.84 -18.65 2.39
N ARG A 313 7.57 -18.81 2.81
CA ARG A 313 6.89 -20.13 2.89
C ARG A 313 6.18 -20.43 1.57
N LEU A 314 6.98 -20.58 0.50
CA LEU A 314 6.50 -20.64 -0.89
C LEU A 314 5.44 -21.74 -1.16
N PRO A 315 5.58 -23.00 -0.64
CA PRO A 315 4.55 -24.03 -0.89
C PRO A 315 3.17 -23.69 -0.31
N GLU A 316 3.14 -23.11 0.88
CA GLU A 316 1.90 -22.72 1.54
C GLU A 316 1.28 -21.49 0.88
N ALA A 317 2.11 -20.50 0.53
CA ALA A 317 1.69 -19.33 -0.23
C ALA A 317 1.04 -19.72 -1.56
N ALA A 318 1.68 -20.67 -2.30
CA ALA A 318 1.14 -21.16 -3.56
C ALA A 318 -0.22 -21.85 -3.39
N ARG A 319 -0.44 -22.61 -2.32
CA ARG A 319 -1.72 -23.25 -2.05
C ARG A 319 -2.83 -22.21 -1.86
N TYR A 320 -2.60 -21.19 -1.02
CA TYR A 320 -3.60 -20.15 -0.79
C TYR A 320 -3.88 -19.32 -2.06
N ALA A 321 -2.87 -19.04 -2.89
CA ALA A 321 -3.07 -18.37 -4.17
C ALA A 321 -3.90 -19.21 -5.15
N ASP A 322 -3.64 -20.53 -5.21
CA ASP A 322 -4.36 -21.49 -6.05
C ASP A 322 -5.83 -21.64 -5.59
N ASP A 323 -6.07 -21.74 -4.27
CA ASP A 323 -7.41 -21.81 -3.70
C ASP A 323 -8.20 -20.53 -4.04
N ALA A 324 -7.59 -19.34 -3.90
CA ALA A 324 -8.22 -18.08 -4.27
C ALA A 324 -8.55 -18.03 -5.78
N MET A 325 -7.61 -18.42 -6.63
CA MET A 325 -7.77 -18.45 -8.09
C MET A 325 -8.95 -19.32 -8.49
N LYS A 326 -9.09 -20.53 -7.93
CA LYS A 326 -10.19 -21.45 -8.22
C LYS A 326 -11.54 -20.90 -7.83
N ILE A 327 -11.63 -20.23 -6.67
CA ILE A 327 -12.88 -19.60 -6.23
C ILE A 327 -13.26 -18.47 -7.18
N PHE A 328 -12.32 -17.60 -7.57
CA PHE A 328 -12.60 -16.54 -8.55
C PHE A 328 -13.02 -17.10 -9.92
N GLU A 329 -12.39 -18.20 -10.36
CA GLU A 329 -12.79 -18.91 -11.59
C GLU A 329 -14.23 -19.43 -11.51
N ASN A 330 -14.59 -20.11 -10.43
CA ASN A 330 -15.95 -20.64 -10.22
C ASN A 330 -17.01 -19.53 -10.17
N LEU A 331 -16.63 -18.35 -9.66
CA LEU A 331 -17.52 -17.18 -9.62
C LEU A 331 -17.56 -16.38 -10.92
N GLY A 332 -16.73 -16.72 -11.92
CA GLY A 332 -16.61 -15.97 -13.17
C GLY A 332 -15.98 -14.59 -13.03
N LEU A 333 -15.22 -14.35 -11.95
CA LEU A 333 -14.55 -13.09 -11.64
C LEU A 333 -13.19 -13.03 -12.35
N THR A 334 -13.23 -12.74 -13.64
CA THR A 334 -12.06 -12.87 -14.53
C THR A 334 -10.87 -11.99 -14.15
N GLN A 335 -11.12 -10.78 -13.66
CA GLN A 335 -10.06 -9.87 -13.24
C GLN A 335 -9.34 -10.40 -11.98
N GLU A 336 -10.10 -10.75 -10.96
CA GLU A 336 -9.58 -11.28 -9.69
C GLU A 336 -8.89 -12.64 -9.89
N GLN A 337 -9.41 -13.46 -10.81
CA GLN A 337 -8.78 -14.71 -11.22
C GLN A 337 -7.40 -14.44 -11.83
N ALA A 338 -7.29 -13.51 -12.77
CA ALA A 338 -6.02 -13.15 -13.39
C ALA A 338 -5.01 -12.60 -12.37
N GLU A 339 -5.45 -11.79 -11.42
CA GLU A 339 -4.60 -11.29 -10.34
C GLU A 339 -4.10 -12.41 -9.41
N ALA A 340 -4.95 -13.37 -9.07
CA ALA A 340 -4.54 -14.53 -8.28
C ALA A 340 -3.56 -15.43 -9.05
N MET A 341 -3.76 -15.58 -10.37
CA MET A 341 -2.80 -16.28 -11.26
C MET A 341 -1.43 -15.58 -11.28
N VAL A 342 -1.40 -14.25 -11.36
CA VAL A 342 -0.14 -13.48 -11.30
C VAL A 342 0.57 -13.73 -9.97
N SER A 343 -0.15 -13.68 -8.85
CA SER A 343 0.43 -13.96 -7.54
C SER A 343 1.00 -15.38 -7.46
N LEU A 344 0.29 -16.37 -7.99
CA LEU A 344 0.78 -17.75 -8.06
C LEU A 344 1.99 -17.89 -8.99
N ALA A 345 2.01 -17.17 -10.12
CA ALA A 345 3.13 -17.14 -11.04
C ALA A 345 4.40 -16.56 -10.40
N GLU A 346 4.28 -15.46 -9.67
CA GLU A 346 5.37 -14.85 -8.90
C GLU A 346 5.96 -15.88 -7.89
N ILE A 347 5.10 -16.59 -7.15
CA ILE A 347 5.52 -17.63 -6.19
C ILE A 347 6.21 -18.78 -6.91
N LYS A 348 5.70 -19.24 -8.07
CA LYS A 348 6.31 -20.29 -8.89
C LYS A 348 7.67 -19.87 -9.42
N ALA A 349 7.81 -18.62 -9.85
CA ALA A 349 9.09 -18.06 -10.30
C ALA A 349 10.14 -18.08 -9.16
N LEU A 350 9.75 -17.67 -7.96
CA LEU A 350 10.60 -17.71 -6.76
C LEU A 350 10.95 -19.15 -6.33
N SER A 351 10.04 -20.10 -6.58
CA SER A 351 10.31 -21.54 -6.36
C SER A 351 11.18 -22.18 -7.45
N ASN A 352 11.71 -21.36 -8.40
CA ASN A 352 12.46 -21.80 -9.57
C ASN A 352 11.68 -22.69 -10.57
N ASP A 353 10.35 -22.73 -10.47
CA ASP A 353 9.45 -23.39 -11.42
C ASP A 353 9.06 -22.39 -12.53
N LYS A 354 10.05 -22.06 -13.37
CA LYS A 354 9.89 -21.04 -14.43
C LYS A 354 8.88 -21.46 -15.50
N SER A 355 8.71 -22.76 -15.73
CA SER A 355 7.73 -23.27 -16.70
C SER A 355 6.30 -23.00 -16.25
N ALA A 356 5.97 -23.34 -15.00
CA ALA A 356 4.66 -23.06 -14.43
C ALA A 356 4.41 -21.55 -14.31
N ALA A 357 5.41 -20.77 -13.89
CA ALA A 357 5.32 -19.32 -13.81
C ALA A 357 4.96 -18.69 -15.17
N ARG A 358 5.67 -19.10 -16.23
CA ARG A 358 5.40 -18.64 -17.60
C ARG A 358 3.96 -18.92 -18.02
N THR A 359 3.51 -20.17 -17.90
CA THR A 359 2.15 -20.57 -18.31
C THR A 359 1.08 -19.75 -17.57
N LEU A 360 1.26 -19.51 -16.27
CA LEU A 360 0.35 -18.72 -15.46
C LEU A 360 0.34 -17.26 -15.90
N PHE A 361 1.49 -16.63 -16.14
CA PHE A 361 1.56 -15.24 -16.63
C PHE A 361 0.94 -15.12 -18.03
N GLU A 362 1.23 -16.04 -18.97
CA GLU A 362 0.64 -16.04 -20.30
C GLU A 362 -0.90 -16.16 -20.24
N THR A 363 -1.40 -17.06 -19.39
CA THR A 363 -2.84 -17.24 -19.19
C THR A 363 -3.48 -16.00 -18.58
N ALA A 364 -2.86 -15.40 -17.55
CA ALA A 364 -3.35 -14.19 -16.91
C ALA A 364 -3.40 -13.02 -17.90
N CYS A 365 -2.34 -12.81 -18.71
CA CYS A 365 -2.34 -11.81 -19.78
C CYS A 365 -3.50 -12.04 -20.77
N GLY A 366 -3.70 -13.29 -21.22
CA GLY A 366 -4.78 -13.64 -22.15
C GLY A 366 -6.19 -13.43 -21.58
N LEU A 367 -6.39 -13.63 -20.26
CA LEU A 367 -7.65 -13.31 -19.59
C LEU A 367 -7.89 -11.81 -19.52
N MET A 368 -6.87 -11.04 -19.12
CA MET A 368 -6.96 -9.58 -19.00
C MET A 368 -7.15 -8.91 -20.38
N GLU A 369 -6.53 -9.41 -21.45
CA GLU A 369 -6.73 -8.88 -22.81
C GLU A 369 -8.17 -9.04 -23.32
N LYS A 370 -8.84 -10.13 -22.92
CA LYS A 370 -10.24 -10.38 -23.29
C LYS A 370 -11.23 -9.59 -22.44
N ASN A 371 -10.83 -9.14 -21.28
CA ASN A 371 -11.65 -8.35 -20.37
C ASN A 371 -11.53 -6.86 -20.70
N LYS A 372 -12.62 -6.26 -21.20
CA LYS A 372 -12.64 -4.82 -21.55
C LYS A 372 -12.47 -3.89 -20.37
N ASP A 373 -12.78 -4.38 -19.17
CA ASP A 373 -12.72 -3.64 -17.91
C ASP A 373 -11.42 -3.91 -17.15
N ALA A 374 -10.49 -4.69 -17.72
CA ALA A 374 -9.20 -4.98 -17.10
C ALA A 374 -8.36 -3.71 -16.94
N ASP A 375 -7.67 -3.60 -15.80
CA ASP A 375 -6.73 -2.50 -15.55
C ASP A 375 -5.53 -2.59 -16.52
N PRO A 376 -5.37 -1.64 -17.45
CA PRO A 376 -4.27 -1.67 -18.41
C PRO A 376 -2.89 -1.52 -17.72
N SER A 377 -2.83 -0.87 -16.53
CA SER A 377 -1.58 -0.72 -15.78
C SER A 377 -1.13 -2.04 -15.20
N TYR A 378 -2.08 -2.83 -14.69
CA TYR A 378 -1.81 -4.16 -14.15
C TYR A 378 -1.37 -5.12 -15.27
N LEU A 379 -2.05 -5.09 -16.41
CA LEU A 379 -1.67 -5.88 -17.60
C LEU A 379 -0.25 -5.51 -18.09
N ALA A 380 0.10 -4.22 -18.14
CA ALA A 380 1.42 -3.78 -18.53
C ALA A 380 2.51 -4.27 -17.56
N ARG A 381 2.23 -4.31 -16.26
CA ARG A 381 3.10 -4.91 -15.25
C ARG A 381 3.29 -6.41 -15.50
N THR A 382 2.19 -7.13 -15.68
CA THR A 382 2.21 -8.59 -15.92
C THR A 382 3.03 -8.95 -17.15
N TYR A 383 2.95 -8.18 -18.25
CA TYR A 383 3.82 -8.35 -19.40
C TYR A 383 5.29 -8.09 -19.09
N SER A 384 5.61 -7.13 -18.23
CA SER A 384 7.01 -6.91 -17.81
C SER A 384 7.54 -8.08 -16.99
N ASP A 385 6.73 -8.67 -16.12
CA ASP A 385 7.10 -9.84 -15.31
C ASP A 385 7.29 -11.08 -16.21
N LEU A 386 6.40 -11.29 -17.18
CA LEU A 386 6.53 -12.36 -18.20
C LEU A 386 7.80 -12.17 -19.05
N ALA A 387 8.10 -10.96 -19.49
CA ALA A 387 9.32 -10.65 -20.22
C ALA A 387 10.60 -10.97 -19.42
N GLN A 388 10.54 -10.79 -18.11
CA GLN A 388 11.65 -11.16 -17.21
C GLN A 388 11.81 -12.69 -17.17
N ILE A 389 10.73 -13.47 -17.10
CA ILE A 389 10.78 -14.94 -17.15
C ILE A 389 11.37 -15.43 -18.48
N HIS A 390 10.91 -14.88 -19.63
CA HIS A 390 11.46 -15.21 -20.94
C HIS A 390 12.96 -14.84 -21.03
N THR A 391 13.36 -13.68 -20.50
CA THR A 391 14.77 -13.27 -20.46
C THR A 391 15.61 -14.25 -19.66
N GLN A 392 15.13 -14.72 -18.50
CA GLN A 392 15.81 -15.70 -17.67
C GLN A 392 15.85 -17.10 -18.30
N ALA A 393 14.90 -17.41 -19.19
CA ALA A 393 14.88 -18.64 -19.98
C ALA A 393 15.78 -18.56 -21.24
N GLY A 394 16.34 -17.39 -21.56
CA GLY A 394 17.10 -17.15 -22.79
C GLY A 394 16.24 -16.93 -24.03
N GLU A 395 14.93 -16.83 -23.87
CA GLU A 395 13.94 -16.64 -24.95
C GLU A 395 13.83 -15.14 -25.28
N LEU A 396 14.93 -14.54 -25.75
CA LEU A 396 15.07 -13.10 -25.90
C LEU A 396 14.05 -12.46 -26.87
N ALA A 397 13.62 -13.20 -27.90
CA ALA A 397 12.64 -12.70 -28.87
C ALA A 397 11.22 -12.62 -28.25
N ALA A 398 10.82 -13.62 -27.43
CA ALA A 398 9.56 -13.59 -26.69
C ALA A 398 9.57 -12.46 -25.64
N ALA A 399 10.68 -12.31 -24.91
CA ALA A 399 10.87 -11.21 -23.96
C ALA A 399 10.73 -9.84 -24.65
N GLU A 400 11.29 -9.65 -25.85
CA GLU A 400 11.13 -8.42 -26.62
C GLU A 400 9.65 -8.13 -26.94
N GLN A 401 8.92 -9.16 -27.37
CA GLN A 401 7.50 -9.01 -27.72
C GLN A 401 6.70 -8.52 -26.51
N ASP A 402 6.93 -9.11 -25.33
CA ASP A 402 6.21 -8.73 -24.12
C ASP A 402 6.63 -7.33 -23.60
N MET A 403 7.93 -6.99 -23.71
CA MET A 403 8.40 -5.63 -23.40
C MET A 403 7.73 -4.59 -24.30
N ARG A 404 7.56 -4.88 -25.59
CA ARG A 404 6.88 -3.98 -26.54
C ARG A 404 5.39 -3.85 -26.21
N ARG A 405 4.71 -4.94 -25.79
CA ARG A 405 3.31 -4.89 -25.32
C ARG A 405 3.17 -4.05 -24.05
N ALA A 406 4.03 -4.27 -23.06
CA ALA A 406 4.06 -3.49 -21.83
C ALA A 406 4.29 -2.00 -22.12
N LEU A 407 5.26 -1.69 -23.00
CA LEU A 407 5.57 -0.33 -23.44
C LEU A 407 4.36 0.34 -24.08
N ALA A 408 3.71 -0.32 -25.06
CA ALA A 408 2.55 0.22 -25.77
C ALA A 408 1.38 0.54 -24.82
N LEU A 409 1.12 -0.32 -23.82
CA LEU A 409 0.10 -0.06 -22.80
C LEU A 409 0.47 1.16 -21.94
N ARG A 410 1.72 1.27 -21.49
CA ARG A 410 2.17 2.41 -20.68
C ARG A 410 2.19 3.72 -21.46
N GLU A 411 2.54 3.67 -22.76
CA GLU A 411 2.43 4.83 -23.65
C GLU A 411 0.99 5.33 -23.78
N LYS A 412 0.05 4.40 -23.89
CA LYS A 412 -1.38 4.72 -23.94
C LYS A 412 -1.89 5.33 -22.64
N ILE A 413 -1.40 4.86 -21.48
CA ILE A 413 -1.85 5.29 -20.15
C ILE A 413 -1.22 6.62 -19.76
N TYR A 414 0.11 6.74 -19.93
CA TYR A 414 0.90 7.84 -19.37
C TYR A 414 1.40 8.83 -20.42
N GLY A 415 1.14 8.57 -21.71
CA GLY A 415 1.70 9.33 -22.82
C GLY A 415 3.12 8.91 -23.18
N ASN A 416 3.49 9.17 -24.43
CA ASN A 416 4.77 8.74 -25.02
C ASN A 416 6.00 9.41 -24.41
N GLU A 417 5.82 10.44 -23.61
CA GLU A 417 6.89 11.25 -22.98
C GLU A 417 6.97 11.03 -21.45
N SER A 418 6.40 9.97 -20.92
CA SER A 418 6.43 9.67 -19.48
C SER A 418 7.77 9.08 -19.04
N ALA A 419 8.19 9.37 -17.80
CA ALA A 419 9.35 8.75 -17.15
C ALA A 419 9.25 7.21 -17.10
N ARG A 420 8.04 6.69 -16.96
CA ARG A 420 7.78 5.24 -16.93
C ARG A 420 8.09 4.57 -18.26
N VAL A 421 7.81 5.26 -19.37
CA VAL A 421 8.16 4.82 -20.74
C VAL A 421 9.69 4.73 -20.93
N VAL A 422 10.46 5.63 -20.35
CA VAL A 422 11.93 5.59 -20.43
C VAL A 422 12.51 4.33 -19.76
N SER A 423 11.93 3.88 -18.65
CA SER A 423 12.36 2.63 -17.99
C SER A 423 12.15 1.41 -18.90
N ASP A 424 10.98 1.33 -19.53
CA ASP A 424 10.67 0.23 -20.45
C ASP A 424 11.56 0.23 -21.70
N LEU A 425 11.81 1.41 -22.27
CA LEU A 425 12.72 1.57 -23.39
C LEU A 425 14.15 1.11 -23.04
N ARG A 426 14.63 1.39 -21.83
CA ARG A 426 15.95 0.91 -21.38
C ARG A 426 15.99 -0.61 -21.26
N ALA A 427 14.93 -1.25 -20.73
CA ALA A 427 14.83 -2.69 -20.68
C ALA A 427 14.83 -3.31 -22.09
N LEU A 428 14.12 -2.68 -23.01
CA LEU A 428 14.08 -3.08 -24.42
C LEU A 428 15.44 -2.96 -25.10
N VAL A 429 16.19 -1.85 -24.90
CA VAL A 429 17.56 -1.69 -25.41
C VAL A 429 18.48 -2.79 -24.91
N LYS A 430 18.41 -3.14 -23.62
CA LYS A 430 19.20 -4.23 -23.05
C LYS A 430 18.88 -5.57 -23.71
N ASN A 431 17.62 -5.87 -23.94
CA ASN A 431 17.16 -7.08 -24.62
C ASN A 431 17.61 -7.12 -26.10
N LEU A 432 17.46 -6.03 -26.85
CA LEU A 432 17.88 -5.91 -28.26
C LEU A 432 19.39 -6.09 -28.42
N ASN A 433 20.18 -5.50 -27.52
CA ASN A 433 21.65 -5.69 -27.49
C ASN A 433 22.01 -7.16 -27.22
N ALA A 434 21.32 -7.84 -26.31
CA ALA A 434 21.53 -9.27 -26.05
C ALA A 434 21.19 -10.15 -27.29
N GLN A 435 20.24 -9.71 -28.12
CA GLN A 435 19.90 -10.35 -29.40
C GLN A 435 20.84 -9.93 -30.56
N LYS A 436 21.81 -9.04 -30.32
CA LYS A 436 22.69 -8.44 -31.35
C LYS A 436 21.94 -7.58 -32.39
N LYS A 437 20.76 -7.07 -32.08
CA LYS A 437 19.97 -6.13 -32.89
C LYS A 437 20.42 -4.69 -32.64
N VAL A 438 21.68 -4.40 -32.99
CA VAL A 438 22.38 -3.16 -32.62
C VAL A 438 21.67 -1.92 -33.22
N ASP A 439 21.22 -2.00 -34.47
CA ASP A 439 20.58 -0.85 -35.15
C ASP A 439 19.23 -0.48 -34.47
N GLU A 440 18.41 -1.49 -34.10
CA GLU A 440 17.17 -1.24 -33.38
C GLU A 440 17.45 -0.72 -31.95
N ALA A 441 18.45 -1.27 -31.26
CA ALA A 441 18.86 -0.80 -29.95
C ALA A 441 19.28 0.68 -29.99
N ASN A 442 20.05 1.07 -31.03
CA ASN A 442 20.47 2.47 -31.21
C ASN A 442 19.27 3.41 -31.49
N GLN A 443 18.29 2.97 -32.31
CA GLN A 443 17.10 3.77 -32.56
C GLN A 443 16.30 4.01 -31.27
N VAL A 444 16.12 2.97 -30.43
CA VAL A 444 15.44 3.09 -29.14
C VAL A 444 16.27 3.98 -28.19
N GLN A 445 17.61 3.87 -28.20
CA GLN A 445 18.49 4.72 -27.39
C GLN A 445 18.38 6.20 -27.78
N VAL A 446 18.35 6.54 -29.07
CA VAL A 446 18.10 7.91 -29.54
C VAL A 446 16.78 8.46 -29.01
N ARG A 447 15.74 7.62 -28.96
CA ARG A 447 14.46 8.02 -28.35
C ARG A 447 14.59 8.28 -26.85
N ILE A 448 15.31 7.44 -26.12
CA ILE A 448 15.59 7.64 -24.68
C ILE A 448 16.30 8.99 -24.47
N ASP A 449 17.34 9.26 -25.25
CA ASP A 449 18.13 10.47 -25.14
C ASP A 449 17.32 11.74 -25.45
N ALA A 450 16.45 11.68 -26.47
CA ALA A 450 15.51 12.74 -26.80
C ALA A 450 14.50 13.02 -25.68
N LEU A 451 13.93 11.96 -25.07
CA LEU A 451 13.02 12.07 -23.95
C LEU A 451 13.72 12.61 -22.69
N THR A 452 14.90 12.12 -22.41
CA THR A 452 15.70 12.56 -21.25
C THR A 452 16.13 14.03 -21.39
N LYS A 453 16.43 14.48 -22.62
CA LYS A 453 16.78 15.88 -22.89
C LYS A 453 15.59 16.83 -22.75
N LYS A 454 14.37 16.39 -23.10
CA LYS A 454 13.14 17.19 -22.94
C LYS A 454 12.69 17.30 -21.48
N MET A 455 13.12 16.37 -20.63
CA MET A 455 12.72 16.27 -19.24
C MET A 455 13.96 16.18 -18.35
N PRO A 456 14.66 17.29 -18.08
CA PRO A 456 15.86 17.30 -17.26
C PRO A 456 15.65 16.70 -15.85
N ASP A 457 14.42 16.63 -15.37
CA ASP A 457 14.03 15.94 -14.12
C ASP A 457 13.81 14.42 -14.26
N LEU A 458 13.84 13.88 -15.48
CA LEU A 458 13.56 12.46 -15.76
C LEU A 458 14.75 11.52 -15.61
N THR A 459 15.93 12.00 -15.28
CA THR A 459 17.08 11.15 -14.97
C THR A 459 16.90 10.35 -13.67
N VAL A 460 15.78 10.52 -12.97
CA VAL A 460 15.55 9.93 -11.65
C VAL A 460 14.12 9.46 -11.49
N LYS A 461 13.75 8.33 -12.08
CA LYS A 461 12.68 7.47 -11.53
C LYS A 461 12.55 6.18 -12.34
N ALA A 462 13.37 5.20 -12.04
CA ALA A 462 12.96 3.79 -12.15
C ALA A 462 12.15 3.50 -10.89
N THR A 463 10.86 3.33 -11.05
CA THR A 463 9.94 3.00 -9.98
C THR A 463 10.09 1.54 -9.57
N PRO A 464 9.99 1.26 -8.28
CA PRO A 464 9.14 0.18 -7.82
C PRO A 464 7.82 0.79 -7.31
N ASN A 465 6.73 0.24 -7.82
CA ASN A 465 5.38 0.25 -7.28
C ASN A 465 4.84 1.47 -6.52
N LEU A 466 3.71 1.98 -7.08
CA LEU A 466 2.62 2.68 -6.40
C LEU A 466 2.98 4.01 -5.72
N THR A 467 2.73 5.11 -6.41
CA THR A 467 1.78 6.16 -6.03
C THR A 467 1.88 7.36 -6.95
N ALA A 468 0.76 8.04 -7.13
CA ALA A 468 0.50 9.15 -8.02
C ALA A 468 1.42 10.39 -7.83
N PRO A 469 1.50 11.29 -8.83
CA PRO A 469 2.38 12.45 -8.78
C PRO A 469 1.89 13.47 -7.76
N ILE A 470 2.79 13.88 -6.89
CA ILE A 470 2.59 15.07 -6.05
C ILE A 470 2.67 16.28 -6.98
N ALA A 471 1.56 16.99 -7.12
CA ALA A 471 1.54 18.30 -7.73
C ALA A 471 2.47 19.24 -6.95
N GLU A 472 3.36 19.91 -7.68
CA GLU A 472 4.15 21.03 -7.15
C GLU A 472 3.22 22.10 -6.58
N VAL A 473 3.21 22.23 -5.25
CA VAL A 473 2.72 23.43 -4.59
C VAL A 473 3.89 24.41 -4.56
N ALA A 474 3.88 25.33 -5.50
CA ALA A 474 4.76 26.49 -5.45
C ALA A 474 4.51 27.24 -4.13
N GLY A 475 5.55 27.35 -3.28
CA GLY A 475 5.52 28.23 -2.12
C GLY A 475 6.02 27.68 -0.78
N VAL A 476 6.52 26.45 -0.70
CA VAL A 476 7.19 25.99 0.54
C VAL A 476 8.68 26.33 0.47
N VAL A 477 9.08 27.35 1.20
CA VAL A 477 10.49 27.65 1.48
C VAL A 477 11.12 26.40 2.10
N ALA A 478 12.12 25.81 1.45
CA ALA A 478 12.86 24.67 1.99
C ALA A 478 13.35 25.01 3.41
N PRO A 479 13.09 24.17 4.42
CA PRO A 479 13.55 24.46 5.76
C PRO A 479 15.08 24.56 5.78
N ARG A 480 15.63 25.61 6.35
CA ARG A 480 17.07 25.85 6.46
C ARG A 480 17.75 24.69 7.20
N LEU A 481 18.75 24.06 6.57
CA LEU A 481 19.69 23.16 7.25
C LEU A 481 20.49 23.99 8.25
N LEU A 482 20.37 23.68 9.55
CA LEU A 482 21.11 24.40 10.60
C LEU A 482 22.56 23.89 10.67
N ASN A 483 22.75 22.56 10.86
CA ASN A 483 24.06 21.93 10.95
C ASN A 483 24.09 20.58 10.21
N LYS A 484 25.32 20.09 10.01
CA LYS A 484 25.58 18.76 9.44
C LYS A 484 26.45 17.96 10.41
N TRP A 485 26.05 16.73 10.68
CA TRP A 485 26.73 15.79 11.57
C TRP A 485 26.96 14.47 10.86
N ALA A 486 28.10 13.81 11.08
CA ALA A 486 28.34 12.49 10.53
C ALA A 486 29.09 11.59 11.51
N LEU A 487 28.58 10.35 11.65
CA LEU A 487 29.31 9.24 12.28
C LEU A 487 29.70 8.27 11.15
N VAL A 488 31.00 8.08 10.98
CA VAL A 488 31.59 7.26 9.92
C VAL A 488 32.36 6.12 10.56
N ILE A 489 31.98 4.88 10.23
CA ILE A 489 32.51 3.67 10.85
C ILE A 489 33.10 2.76 9.77
N GLY A 490 34.34 2.27 9.96
CA GLY A 490 34.98 1.34 9.06
C GLY A 490 35.88 0.35 9.77
N ILE A 491 35.63 -0.95 9.57
CA ILE A 491 36.35 -2.00 10.29
C ILE A 491 37.00 -2.95 9.30
N SER A 492 38.32 -2.86 9.19
CA SER A 492 39.14 -3.79 8.40
C SER A 492 39.81 -4.82 9.29
N ASN A 493 40.27 -4.44 10.47
CA ASN A 493 40.95 -5.32 11.39
C ASN A 493 40.05 -5.61 12.60
N PHE A 494 39.63 -6.84 12.74
CA PHE A 494 38.81 -7.31 13.85
C PHE A 494 39.64 -7.92 14.97
N ALA A 495 39.09 -8.09 16.16
CA ALA A 495 39.75 -8.81 17.24
C ALA A 495 40.00 -10.27 16.88
N ASP A 496 39.13 -10.83 16.01
CA ASP A 496 39.35 -12.13 15.35
C ASP A 496 39.97 -11.89 13.95
N PRO A 497 41.24 -12.21 13.71
CA PRO A 497 41.92 -11.95 12.45
C PRO A 497 41.36 -12.73 11.25
N ASP A 498 40.66 -13.85 11.50
CA ASP A 498 40.11 -14.68 10.44
C ASP A 498 38.98 -14.02 9.64
N ILE A 499 38.40 -12.95 10.20
CA ILE A 499 37.34 -12.18 9.57
C ILE A 499 37.80 -10.81 9.08
N ASN A 500 39.08 -10.54 8.93
CA ASN A 500 39.59 -9.25 8.48
C ASN A 500 39.16 -8.93 7.06
N LEU A 501 38.82 -7.63 6.83
CA LEU A 501 38.53 -7.05 5.54
C LEU A 501 39.69 -6.19 5.05
N ARG A 502 39.83 -6.04 3.74
CA ARG A 502 40.95 -5.25 3.17
C ARG A 502 40.77 -3.77 3.21
N TYR A 503 39.58 -3.28 2.90
CA TYR A 503 39.39 -1.87 2.55
C TYR A 503 38.32 -1.13 3.39
N ALA A 504 37.60 -1.78 4.28
CA ALA A 504 36.48 -1.16 5.02
C ALA A 504 36.89 0.06 5.85
N ALA A 505 38.05 0.01 6.53
CA ALA A 505 38.56 1.17 7.26
C ALA A 505 38.97 2.31 6.31
N LYS A 506 39.57 1.95 5.15
CA LYS A 506 39.93 2.94 4.13
C LYS A 506 38.69 3.57 3.47
N ASP A 507 37.64 2.78 3.22
CA ASP A 507 36.36 3.27 2.70
C ASP A 507 35.79 4.35 3.62
N ALA A 508 35.81 4.10 4.93
CA ALA A 508 35.35 5.05 5.93
C ALA A 508 36.19 6.34 5.96
N VAL A 509 37.53 6.21 5.85
CA VAL A 509 38.44 7.37 5.75
C VAL A 509 38.13 8.20 4.50
N ASP A 510 37.99 7.55 3.33
CA ASP A 510 37.73 8.25 2.05
C ASP A 510 36.35 8.92 2.07
N PHE A 511 35.33 8.28 2.63
CA PHE A 511 34.01 8.86 2.77
C PHE A 511 33.99 10.03 3.77
N SER A 512 34.72 9.90 4.90
CA SER A 512 34.91 11.01 5.85
C SER A 512 35.58 12.22 5.20
N ASN A 513 36.63 12.00 4.40
CA ASN A 513 37.30 13.04 3.66
C ASN A 513 36.36 13.72 2.65
N TYR A 514 35.56 12.95 1.90
CA TYR A 514 34.52 13.46 1.01
C TYR A 514 33.53 14.36 1.78
N LEU A 515 33.03 13.94 2.93
CA LEU A 515 32.09 14.73 3.72
C LEU A 515 32.69 16.09 4.14
N ILE A 516 33.97 16.12 4.54
CA ILE A 516 34.63 17.34 4.99
C ILE A 516 35.01 18.24 3.81
N GLN A 517 35.67 17.68 2.79
CA GLN A 517 36.30 18.47 1.72
C GLN A 517 35.30 18.87 0.62
N ASP A 518 34.44 17.94 0.18
CA ASP A 518 33.54 18.13 -0.95
C ASP A 518 32.11 18.46 -0.51
N ALA A 519 31.60 17.81 0.57
CA ALA A 519 30.26 18.01 1.06
C ALA A 519 30.16 19.10 2.15
N HIS A 520 31.28 19.72 2.53
CA HIS A 520 31.37 20.86 3.46
C HIS A 520 30.75 20.60 4.85
N PHE A 521 30.91 19.38 5.38
CA PHE A 521 30.64 19.10 6.77
C PHE A 521 31.74 19.74 7.65
N PRO A 522 31.40 20.47 8.73
CA PRO A 522 32.41 20.94 9.64
C PRO A 522 33.24 19.78 10.19
N ALA A 523 34.58 19.86 10.14
CA ALA A 523 35.46 18.75 10.56
C ALA A 523 35.19 18.29 12.01
N GLY A 524 34.83 19.22 12.92
CA GLY A 524 34.44 18.90 14.29
C GLY A 524 33.09 18.18 14.44
N ASN A 525 32.29 18.14 13.34
CA ASN A 525 31.00 17.48 13.28
C ASN A 525 31.05 16.11 12.55
N VAL A 526 32.23 15.68 12.14
CA VAL A 526 32.46 14.36 11.55
C VAL A 526 33.26 13.51 12.53
N ARG A 527 32.68 12.41 12.98
CA ARG A 527 33.35 11.45 13.87
C ARG A 527 33.67 10.18 13.09
N LEU A 528 34.94 9.89 12.98
CA LEU A 528 35.44 8.68 12.33
C LEU A 528 35.85 7.66 13.41
N LEU A 529 35.34 6.43 13.30
CA LEU A 529 35.72 5.27 14.11
C LEU A 529 36.26 4.18 13.19
N THR A 530 37.50 3.78 13.36
CA THR A 530 38.11 2.71 12.56
C THR A 530 38.71 1.63 13.44
N ASP A 531 38.62 0.39 12.96
CA ASP A 531 39.26 -0.81 13.57
C ASP A 531 39.04 -0.84 15.10
N LYS A 532 40.11 -0.83 15.91
CA LYS A 532 40.06 -0.92 17.38
C LYS A 532 39.22 0.16 18.08
N ASP A 533 39.00 1.29 17.42
CA ASP A 533 38.15 2.37 17.95
C ASP A 533 36.67 2.12 17.65
N ALA A 534 36.36 1.22 16.71
CA ALA A 534 34.99 0.87 16.31
C ALA A 534 34.46 -0.36 17.09
N THR A 535 34.63 -0.36 18.40
CA THR A 535 34.03 -1.35 19.31
C THR A 535 32.53 -1.16 19.43
N ARG A 536 31.81 -2.24 19.83
CA ARG A 536 30.36 -2.18 20.06
C ARG A 536 29.97 -1.04 20.99
N ASP A 537 30.69 -0.90 22.11
CA ASP A 537 30.42 0.14 23.11
C ASP A 537 30.65 1.55 22.55
N ASN A 538 31.76 1.78 21.84
CA ASN A 538 32.07 3.07 21.24
C ASN A 538 31.07 3.47 20.15
N ILE A 539 30.62 2.54 19.33
CA ILE A 539 29.59 2.79 18.30
C ILE A 539 28.29 3.25 18.97
N ILE A 540 27.80 2.52 19.98
CA ILE A 540 26.57 2.83 20.70
C ILE A 540 26.68 4.19 21.42
N LYS A 541 27.80 4.47 22.10
CA LYS A 541 28.04 5.74 22.77
C LYS A 541 28.00 6.93 21.82
N HIS A 542 28.62 6.81 20.64
CA HIS A 542 28.67 7.90 19.66
C HIS A 542 27.37 8.10 18.90
N LEU A 543 26.60 7.04 18.65
CA LEU A 543 25.24 7.17 18.13
C LEU A 543 24.28 7.79 19.15
N GLY A 544 24.42 7.42 20.41
CA GLY A 544 23.52 7.77 21.50
C GLY A 544 23.97 9.00 22.30
N PRO A 545 23.98 8.86 23.65
CA PRO A 545 23.99 9.98 24.57
C PRO A 545 25.32 10.75 24.63
N GLU A 546 26.42 10.21 24.15
CA GLU A 546 27.73 10.89 24.29
C GLU A 546 28.03 11.88 23.15
N TRP A 547 27.51 11.63 21.92
CA TRP A 547 27.86 12.49 20.80
C TRP A 547 26.67 12.92 19.94
N LEU A 548 26.10 12.08 19.04
CA LEU A 548 24.98 12.48 18.16
C LEU A 548 23.74 12.88 18.96
N GLY A 549 23.35 12.10 19.95
CA GLY A 549 22.17 12.36 20.76
C GLY A 549 22.21 13.66 21.54
N LYS A 550 23.41 14.15 21.92
CA LYS A 550 23.56 15.45 22.58
C LYS A 550 23.60 16.64 21.63
N ARG A 551 23.99 16.44 20.39
CA ARG A 551 24.40 17.53 19.50
C ARG A 551 23.46 17.75 18.33
N ALA A 552 22.91 16.68 17.74
CA ALA A 552 22.00 16.78 16.60
C ALA A 552 20.62 17.29 17.04
N ARG A 553 20.08 18.25 16.29
CA ARG A 553 18.76 18.86 16.51
C ARG A 553 17.79 18.48 15.38
N SER A 554 16.50 18.77 15.56
CA SER A 554 15.43 18.37 14.64
C SER A 554 15.66 18.74 13.17
N ASP A 555 16.30 19.88 12.91
CA ASP A 555 16.49 20.41 11.56
C ASP A 555 17.91 20.20 11.00
N ASP A 556 18.78 19.52 11.74
CA ASP A 556 20.13 19.16 11.31
C ASP A 556 20.09 17.98 10.32
N LEU A 557 21.10 17.90 9.45
CA LEU A 557 21.35 16.71 8.63
C LEU A 557 22.31 15.79 9.36
N VAL A 558 21.92 14.53 9.55
CA VAL A 558 22.78 13.50 10.15
C VAL A 558 23.08 12.42 9.13
N VAL A 559 24.35 12.08 8.96
CA VAL A 559 24.81 10.97 8.14
C VAL A 559 25.47 9.93 9.02
N VAL A 560 25.01 8.67 8.92
CA VAL A 560 25.66 7.52 9.55
C VAL A 560 26.12 6.58 8.44
N TYR A 561 27.43 6.39 8.34
CA TYR A 561 28.04 5.51 7.36
C TYR A 561 28.70 4.33 8.07
N VAL A 562 28.49 3.11 7.57
CA VAL A 562 29.11 1.91 8.11
C VAL A 562 29.67 1.04 6.99
N SER A 563 30.95 0.69 7.06
CA SER A 563 31.59 -0.32 6.24
C SER A 563 32.20 -1.40 7.15
N SER A 564 31.58 -2.59 7.13
CA SER A 564 31.97 -3.72 8.00
C SER A 564 31.35 -5.01 7.52
N HIS A 565 31.56 -6.11 8.28
CA HIS A 565 30.74 -7.32 8.13
C HIS A 565 29.33 -7.13 8.65
N GLY A 566 28.38 -7.79 8.00
CA GLY A 566 27.07 -8.12 8.55
C GLY A 566 26.97 -9.63 8.79
N SER A 567 26.10 -10.03 9.70
CA SER A 567 25.85 -11.44 9.96
C SER A 567 24.41 -11.66 10.43
N THR A 568 23.87 -12.85 10.14
CA THR A 568 22.61 -13.33 10.71
C THR A 568 22.91 -14.32 11.82
N ALA A 569 22.17 -14.26 12.93
CA ALA A 569 22.19 -15.33 13.91
C ALA A 569 21.56 -16.60 13.35
N LYS A 570 22.03 -17.79 13.77
CA LYS A 570 21.38 -19.08 13.44
C LYS A 570 19.89 -19.03 13.82
N SER A 571 19.08 -19.88 13.17
CA SER A 571 17.61 -19.96 13.30
C SER A 571 17.06 -20.02 14.74
N GLU A 572 17.89 -20.38 15.71
CA GLU A 572 17.56 -20.39 17.16
C GLU A 572 17.34 -18.99 17.77
N ALA A 573 17.78 -17.92 17.09
CA ALA A 573 17.67 -16.54 17.56
C ALA A 573 16.72 -15.68 16.73
N GLY A 574 15.78 -16.27 15.98
CA GLY A 574 14.72 -15.54 15.28
C GLY A 574 15.18 -14.72 14.07
N GLY A 575 16.31 -15.04 13.44
CA GLY A 575 16.76 -14.40 12.19
C GLY A 575 17.18 -12.93 12.34
N VAL A 576 17.69 -12.52 13.49
CA VAL A 576 18.17 -11.16 13.76
C VAL A 576 19.46 -10.87 13.00
N ASN A 577 19.49 -9.73 12.29
CA ASN A 577 20.69 -9.25 11.60
C ASN A 577 21.57 -8.43 12.54
N PHE A 578 22.89 -8.65 12.47
CA PHE A 578 23.87 -7.97 13.29
C PHE A 578 24.89 -7.20 12.45
N LEU A 579 25.24 -6.00 12.90
CA LEU A 579 26.45 -5.32 12.54
C LEU A 579 27.60 -5.91 13.39
N VAL A 580 28.70 -6.28 12.73
CA VAL A 580 29.88 -6.83 13.37
C VAL A 580 30.82 -5.68 13.73
N ALA A 581 30.99 -5.41 15.02
CA ALA A 581 31.93 -4.45 15.56
C ALA A 581 33.33 -5.07 15.68
N HIS A 582 34.37 -4.26 15.95
CA HIS A 582 35.75 -4.75 16.09
C HIS A 582 35.89 -5.88 17.13
N ASP A 583 35.18 -5.77 18.24
CA ASP A 583 35.22 -6.68 19.38
C ASP A 583 34.11 -7.76 19.36
N THR A 584 33.39 -7.89 18.24
CA THR A 584 32.35 -8.90 18.07
C THR A 584 32.96 -10.31 17.95
N GLN A 585 32.43 -11.25 18.70
CA GLN A 585 32.78 -12.65 18.64
C GLN A 585 31.84 -13.37 17.66
N PRO A 586 32.34 -13.96 16.54
CA PRO A 586 31.51 -14.58 15.51
C PRO A 586 30.58 -15.68 16.02
N ASP A 587 31.01 -16.41 17.03
CA ASP A 587 30.25 -17.52 17.64
C ASP A 587 29.28 -17.05 18.74
N ALA A 588 29.34 -15.78 19.14
CA ALA A 588 28.53 -15.17 20.21
C ALA A 588 27.84 -13.85 19.75
N LEU A 589 27.29 -13.84 18.55
CA LEU A 589 26.69 -12.64 17.93
C LEU A 589 25.60 -11.98 18.78
N LEU A 590 24.77 -12.77 19.45
CA LEU A 590 23.70 -12.24 20.32
C LEU A 590 24.21 -11.36 21.46
N SER A 591 25.38 -11.70 22.03
CA SER A 591 25.95 -10.99 23.16
C SER A 591 26.98 -9.91 22.76
N SER A 592 27.64 -10.07 21.61
CA SER A 592 28.77 -9.24 21.18
C SER A 592 28.51 -8.39 19.94
N GLY A 593 27.56 -8.77 19.08
CA GLY A 593 27.18 -8.01 17.90
C GLY A 593 26.21 -6.85 18.20
N ILE A 594 25.98 -5.96 17.25
CA ILE A 594 24.99 -4.90 17.34
C ILE A 594 23.77 -5.32 16.48
N PRO A 595 22.62 -5.65 17.09
CA PRO A 595 21.42 -5.93 16.32
C PRO A 595 21.04 -4.73 15.46
N MET A 596 20.73 -4.92 14.18
CA MET A 596 20.40 -3.81 13.27
C MET A 596 19.11 -3.09 13.68
N GLN A 597 18.19 -3.81 14.32
CA GLN A 597 17.00 -3.19 14.92
C GLN A 597 17.37 -2.21 16.05
N TRP A 598 18.38 -2.53 16.84
CA TRP A 598 18.89 -1.62 17.88
C TRP A 598 19.56 -0.39 17.28
N LEU A 599 20.32 -0.56 16.21
CA LEU A 599 20.94 0.56 15.51
C LEU A 599 19.88 1.57 15.07
N SER A 600 18.82 1.10 14.42
CA SER A 600 17.70 1.93 13.98
C SER A 600 16.92 2.53 15.14
N GLN A 601 16.71 1.78 16.22
CA GLN A 601 16.02 2.25 17.41
C GLN A 601 16.83 3.32 18.15
N ILE A 602 18.15 3.15 18.31
CA ILE A 602 19.03 4.16 18.90
C ILE A 602 19.02 5.44 18.06
N ILE A 603 19.08 5.31 16.73
CA ILE A 603 18.97 6.46 15.84
C ILE A 603 17.62 7.16 16.04
N LYS A 604 16.53 6.41 16.09
CA LYS A 604 15.17 6.96 16.28
C LYS A 604 14.97 7.63 17.64
N GLU A 605 15.47 7.03 18.71
CA GLU A 605 15.21 7.48 20.07
C GLU A 605 16.23 8.51 20.59
N GLN A 606 17.47 8.43 20.12
CA GLN A 606 18.57 9.23 20.64
C GLN A 606 19.02 10.34 19.69
N VAL A 607 18.87 10.14 18.37
CA VAL A 607 19.24 11.15 17.38
C VAL A 607 18.00 11.99 17.06
N HIS A 608 17.91 13.16 17.66
CA HIS A 608 16.73 14.04 17.57
C HIS A 608 16.60 14.78 16.22
N SER A 609 17.17 14.25 15.12
CA SER A 609 17.07 14.82 13.79
C SER A 609 15.96 14.16 12.97
N ARG A 610 15.22 15.00 12.21
CA ARG A 610 14.22 14.55 11.21
C ARG A 610 14.83 14.31 9.82
N ARG A 611 16.17 14.31 9.72
CA ARG A 611 16.90 14.16 8.45
C ARG A 611 18.14 13.30 8.65
N VAL A 612 17.93 11.98 8.71
CA VAL A 612 19.00 11.01 8.93
C VAL A 612 19.21 10.17 7.68
N VAL A 613 20.44 10.13 7.18
CA VAL A 613 20.87 9.27 6.08
C VAL A 613 21.76 8.17 6.65
N LEU A 614 21.29 6.92 6.58
CA LEU A 614 22.05 5.73 6.98
C LEU A 614 22.59 5.03 5.74
N ILE A 615 23.90 4.89 5.64
CA ILE A 615 24.61 4.27 4.52
C ILE A 615 25.32 3.03 5.03
N LEU A 616 24.95 1.86 4.50
CA LEU A 616 25.42 0.54 4.95
C LEU A 616 26.15 -0.17 3.82
N ASP A 617 27.47 -0.21 3.90
CA ASP A 617 28.32 -1.05 3.08
C ASP A 617 28.64 -2.33 3.85
N VAL A 618 27.58 -3.09 4.13
CA VAL A 618 27.64 -4.36 4.88
C VAL A 618 27.00 -5.47 4.08
N CYS A 619 27.54 -6.66 4.13
CA CYS A 619 27.05 -7.81 3.40
C CYS A 619 26.73 -9.00 4.27
N HIS A 620 25.89 -9.85 3.70
CA HIS A 620 25.37 -11.03 4.36
C HIS A 620 25.48 -12.24 3.44
N SER A 621 26.68 -12.73 3.14
CA SER A 621 26.79 -14.04 2.52
C SER A 621 27.92 -14.79 3.10
N GLY A 622 27.59 -15.97 3.60
CA GLY A 622 28.56 -16.87 4.11
C GLY A 622 29.33 -17.56 3.00
N SER A 623 30.52 -17.16 2.77
CA SER A 623 31.72 -17.91 2.53
C SER A 623 32.85 -16.90 2.33
N ALA A 624 33.67 -16.75 3.37
CA ALA A 624 34.88 -15.96 3.25
C ALA A 624 35.83 -16.60 2.23
N SER A 625 35.71 -16.20 0.96
CA SER A 625 36.86 -16.17 0.07
C SER A 625 37.48 -14.77 0.18
N ALA A 626 38.81 -14.69 0.15
CA ALA A 626 39.54 -13.43 0.30
C ALA A 626 38.96 -12.33 -0.65
N GLY A 627 38.33 -11.26 -0.09
CA GLY A 627 37.73 -10.17 -0.81
C GLY A 627 36.21 -10.09 -0.79
N GLU A 628 35.52 -10.89 0.00
CA GLU A 628 34.06 -10.85 0.24
C GLU A 628 33.76 -10.36 1.67
N LYS A 629 32.71 -9.52 1.82
CA LYS A 629 32.23 -9.09 3.14
C LYS A 629 31.05 -9.98 3.59
N GLY A 630 31.22 -10.83 4.63
CA GLY A 630 30.16 -11.68 5.22
C GLY A 630 30.68 -12.92 5.97
N LEU A 631 30.05 -13.28 7.09
CA LEU A 631 30.55 -14.27 8.03
C LEU A 631 30.04 -15.71 7.86
N ARG A 632 28.88 -16.01 7.28
CA ARG A 632 28.33 -17.38 7.07
C ARG A 632 27.20 -17.44 6.02
N ARG A 633 27.08 -18.65 5.41
CA ARG A 633 26.11 -19.02 4.36
C ARG A 633 24.74 -19.43 4.91
N GLU A 634 23.95 -18.63 5.55
CA GLU A 634 22.53 -18.97 5.74
C GLU A 634 21.71 -17.72 6.09
N ASN A 635 20.65 -17.47 5.27
CA ASN A 635 19.62 -16.45 5.39
C ASN A 635 20.02 -14.97 5.26
N ASN A 636 19.37 -14.32 4.34
CA ASN A 636 19.65 -12.98 3.80
C ASN A 636 19.20 -11.84 4.72
N PHE A 637 19.98 -10.77 4.75
CA PHE A 637 19.62 -9.51 5.39
C PHE A 637 18.42 -8.87 4.66
N ASN A 638 17.31 -8.79 5.32
CA ASN A 638 16.19 -8.03 4.81
C ASN A 638 16.29 -6.56 5.27
N VAL A 639 16.75 -5.69 4.39
CA VAL A 639 16.82 -4.23 4.65
C VAL A 639 15.44 -3.66 4.97
N GLY A 640 14.37 -4.24 4.41
CA GLY A 640 12.99 -3.88 4.74
C GLY A 640 12.58 -4.20 6.18
N ALA A 641 13.37 -5.03 6.89
CA ALA A 641 13.17 -5.33 8.30
C ALA A 641 13.89 -4.33 9.25
N VAL A 642 14.64 -3.36 8.70
CA VAL A 642 15.23 -2.27 9.50
C VAL A 642 14.14 -1.22 9.71
N PRO A 643 13.67 -0.98 10.95
CA PRO A 643 12.63 0.02 11.22
C PRO A 643 13.12 1.42 10.81
N ILE A 644 12.57 1.98 9.74
CA ILE A 644 12.90 3.32 9.27
C ILE A 644 11.99 4.31 10.01
N GLY A 645 12.58 5.26 10.74
CA GLY A 645 11.85 6.38 11.36
C GLY A 645 11.44 7.43 10.32
N GLU A 646 10.51 8.32 10.69
CA GLU A 646 10.16 9.48 9.85
C GLU A 646 11.41 10.35 9.59
N GLY A 647 11.57 10.81 8.35
CA GLY A 647 12.71 11.62 7.95
C GLY A 647 14.02 10.85 7.80
N GLN A 648 13.97 9.53 7.67
CA GLN A 648 15.15 8.70 7.49
C GLN A 648 15.25 8.15 6.05
N ALA A 649 16.49 8.07 5.55
CA ALA A 649 16.85 7.44 4.30
C ALA A 649 17.93 6.38 4.54
N ILE A 650 17.81 5.20 3.96
CA ILE A 650 18.80 4.12 4.05
C ILE A 650 19.30 3.76 2.66
N ILE A 651 20.63 3.69 2.51
CA ILE A 651 21.30 3.18 1.33
C ILE A 651 22.11 1.95 1.74
N CYS A 652 21.89 0.82 1.07
CA CYS A 652 22.67 -0.39 1.29
C CYS A 652 23.45 -0.76 0.05
N SER A 653 24.61 -1.36 0.25
CA SER A 653 25.56 -1.70 -0.82
C SER A 653 25.09 -2.82 -1.74
N SER A 654 24.15 -3.66 -1.29
CA SER A 654 23.63 -4.78 -2.08
C SER A 654 22.20 -5.15 -1.68
N ALA A 655 21.47 -5.78 -2.59
CA ALA A 655 20.17 -6.41 -2.30
C ALA A 655 20.35 -7.61 -1.34
N PRO A 656 19.28 -8.06 -0.65
CA PRO A 656 19.36 -9.06 0.43
C PRO A 656 20.07 -10.37 0.07
N GLU A 657 20.02 -10.79 -1.19
CA GLU A 657 20.57 -12.05 -1.67
C GLU A 657 21.93 -11.91 -2.33
N GLN A 658 22.53 -10.72 -2.27
CA GLN A 658 23.74 -10.38 -3.00
C GLN A 658 24.88 -10.02 -2.04
N VAL A 659 26.10 -10.14 -2.55
CA VAL A 659 27.34 -9.82 -1.83
C VAL A 659 27.84 -8.43 -2.25
N SER A 660 28.35 -7.63 -1.32
CA SER A 660 29.14 -6.44 -1.64
C SER A 660 30.60 -6.82 -1.87
N TRP A 661 31.17 -6.31 -2.96
CA TRP A 661 32.49 -6.68 -3.38
C TRP A 661 33.52 -5.59 -3.13
N GLU A 662 34.68 -6.00 -2.65
CA GLU A 662 35.87 -5.17 -2.72
C GLU A 662 36.36 -5.10 -4.18
N SER A 663 36.79 -3.92 -4.64
CA SER A 663 37.29 -3.74 -6.00
C SER A 663 38.54 -4.59 -6.26
N ARG A 664 38.70 -5.10 -7.47
CA ARG A 664 39.91 -5.75 -7.91
C ARG A 664 41.01 -4.78 -8.34
N THR A 665 40.60 -3.58 -8.72
CA THR A 665 41.50 -2.58 -9.36
C THR A 665 41.82 -1.45 -8.40
N TYR A 666 40.94 -1.11 -7.47
CA TYR A 666 41.07 0.05 -6.57
C TYR A 666 41.11 -0.40 -5.11
N PRO A 667 41.79 0.35 -4.23
CA PRO A 667 41.90 0.02 -2.81
C PRO A 667 40.65 0.49 -2.03
N ASN A 668 39.45 0.12 -2.51
CA ASN A 668 38.15 0.46 -1.92
C ASN A 668 37.14 -0.65 -2.23
N SER A 669 36.01 -0.67 -1.53
CA SER A 669 34.84 -1.39 -2.02
C SER A 669 34.31 -0.73 -3.30
N VAL A 670 33.71 -1.54 -4.17
CA VAL A 670 33.08 -1.02 -5.41
C VAL A 670 31.97 -0.04 -5.02
N PHE A 671 31.18 -0.36 -4.00
CA PHE A 671 30.08 0.49 -3.56
C PHE A 671 30.56 1.85 -3.06
N THR A 672 31.46 1.91 -2.09
CA THR A 672 31.89 3.20 -1.49
C THR A 672 32.56 4.10 -2.49
N ARG A 673 33.42 3.57 -3.35
CA ARG A 673 34.05 4.37 -4.41
C ARG A 673 33.00 4.95 -5.36
N ARG A 674 32.07 4.12 -5.84
CA ARG A 674 31.01 4.57 -6.74
C ARG A 674 30.01 5.52 -6.06
N LEU A 675 29.78 5.38 -4.75
CA LEU A 675 28.99 6.31 -3.96
C LEU A 675 29.64 7.71 -3.94
N ILE A 676 30.93 7.79 -3.64
CA ILE A 676 31.67 9.06 -3.63
C ILE A 676 31.65 9.68 -5.05
N GLU A 677 31.88 8.90 -6.10
CA GLU A 677 31.80 9.36 -7.49
C GLU A 677 30.38 9.89 -7.82
N ALA A 678 29.33 9.17 -7.41
CA ALA A 678 27.94 9.56 -7.60
C ALA A 678 27.60 10.89 -6.92
N LEU A 679 28.06 11.06 -5.69
CA LEU A 679 27.82 12.27 -4.89
C LEU A 679 28.61 13.48 -5.38
N LYS A 680 29.70 13.26 -6.14
CA LYS A 680 30.51 14.34 -6.80
C LYS A 680 29.97 14.75 -8.16
N GLN A 681 28.98 14.08 -8.73
CA GLN A 681 28.37 14.46 -10.00
C GLN A 681 27.83 15.90 -9.95
N ASN A 682 27.88 16.63 -11.07
CA ASN A 682 27.37 17.98 -11.18
C ASN A 682 27.92 18.94 -10.10
N ASP A 683 29.23 18.89 -9.86
CA ASP A 683 29.96 19.69 -8.84
C ASP A 683 29.37 19.49 -7.43
N GLY A 684 28.92 18.29 -7.12
CA GLY A 684 28.32 17.92 -5.83
C GLY A 684 26.88 18.39 -5.63
N LYS A 685 26.26 19.03 -6.62
CA LYS A 685 24.86 19.55 -6.52
C LYS A 685 23.78 18.51 -6.80
N VAL A 686 24.12 17.24 -6.77
CA VAL A 686 23.17 16.14 -6.94
C VAL A 686 22.45 15.86 -5.62
N ASN A 687 21.14 15.62 -5.68
CA ASN A 687 20.43 15.11 -4.53
C ASN A 687 20.65 13.59 -4.37
N LEU A 688 20.29 13.08 -3.21
CA LEU A 688 20.56 11.67 -2.85
C LEU A 688 19.93 10.68 -3.83
N ASN A 689 18.74 10.97 -4.37
CA ASN A 689 18.07 10.11 -5.35
C ASN A 689 18.84 10.08 -6.69
N GLN A 690 19.32 11.23 -7.15
CA GLN A 690 20.13 11.33 -8.36
C GLN A 690 21.45 10.58 -8.21
N ALA A 691 22.15 10.79 -7.09
CA ALA A 691 23.38 10.09 -6.78
C ALA A 691 23.16 8.57 -6.72
N PHE A 692 22.04 8.12 -6.12
CA PHE A 692 21.72 6.71 -6.00
C PHE A 692 21.48 6.02 -7.36
N SER A 693 20.83 6.67 -8.30
CA SER A 693 20.63 6.08 -9.65
C SER A 693 21.98 5.82 -10.35
N TYR A 694 22.88 6.79 -10.33
CA TYR A 694 24.23 6.60 -10.87
C TYR A 694 25.01 5.52 -10.12
N LEU A 695 24.95 5.52 -8.78
CA LEU A 695 25.58 4.53 -7.92
C LEU A 695 25.16 3.11 -8.29
N ARG A 696 23.87 2.86 -8.38
CA ARG A 696 23.33 1.54 -8.68
C ARG A 696 23.83 1.00 -10.01
N ASP A 697 23.66 1.79 -11.08
CA ASP A 697 24.05 1.38 -12.44
C ASP A 697 25.56 1.16 -12.55
N SER A 698 26.37 1.99 -11.87
CA SER A 698 27.83 1.90 -11.87
C SER A 698 28.35 0.69 -11.10
N VAL A 699 27.73 0.37 -9.94
CA VAL A 699 28.10 -0.82 -9.13
C VAL A 699 27.72 -2.08 -9.87
N GLU A 700 26.48 -2.20 -10.36
CA GLU A 700 26.01 -3.36 -11.11
C GLU A 700 26.91 -3.65 -12.33
N SER A 701 27.21 -2.60 -13.12
CA SER A 701 28.02 -2.74 -14.31
C SER A 701 29.45 -3.18 -14.01
N GLU A 702 30.07 -2.62 -12.97
CA GLU A 702 31.44 -2.97 -12.59
C GLU A 702 31.56 -4.38 -12.03
N VAL A 703 30.66 -4.74 -11.09
CA VAL A 703 30.73 -6.07 -10.47
C VAL A 703 30.36 -7.16 -11.46
N LEU A 704 29.38 -6.92 -12.34
CA LEU A 704 29.05 -7.87 -13.40
C LEU A 704 30.23 -8.11 -14.34
N ARG A 705 30.92 -7.02 -14.79
CA ARG A 705 32.10 -7.10 -15.66
C ARG A 705 33.26 -7.81 -14.99
N ASP A 706 33.57 -7.46 -13.72
CA ASP A 706 34.80 -7.89 -13.05
C ASP A 706 34.65 -9.23 -12.34
N ARG A 707 33.43 -9.64 -11.98
CA ARG A 707 33.14 -10.84 -11.17
C ARG A 707 32.13 -11.80 -11.79
N GLY A 708 31.39 -11.39 -12.84
CA GLY A 708 30.26 -12.18 -13.38
C GLY A 708 29.14 -12.39 -12.37
N LYS A 709 29.02 -11.52 -11.35
CA LYS A 709 28.03 -11.56 -10.28
C LYS A 709 27.23 -10.27 -10.26
N LEU A 710 26.06 -10.27 -9.65
CA LEU A 710 25.26 -9.06 -9.42
C LEU A 710 25.54 -8.50 -8.02
N GLN A 711 25.67 -7.18 -7.96
CA GLN A 711 25.60 -6.38 -6.73
C GLN A 711 24.73 -5.18 -7.03
N THR A 712 23.51 -5.17 -6.51
CA THR A 712 22.50 -4.14 -6.73
C THR A 712 22.33 -3.32 -5.45
N PRO A 713 22.85 -2.10 -5.37
CA PRO A 713 22.56 -1.21 -4.26
C PRO A 713 21.05 -0.96 -4.13
N VAL A 714 20.57 -0.79 -2.90
CA VAL A 714 19.16 -0.54 -2.60
C VAL A 714 19.01 0.74 -1.77
N TYR A 715 17.92 1.47 -1.99
CA TYR A 715 17.60 2.73 -1.34
C TYR A 715 16.18 2.71 -0.82
N PHE A 716 16.01 3.11 0.44
CA PHE A 716 14.73 3.27 1.11
C PHE A 716 14.66 4.63 1.77
N SER A 717 13.55 5.34 1.65
CA SER A 717 13.30 6.56 2.41
C SER A 717 11.86 6.57 2.89
N LYS A 718 11.66 7.03 4.14
CA LYS A 718 10.34 7.15 4.74
C LYS A 718 10.12 8.59 5.18
N SER A 719 8.99 9.16 4.73
CA SER A 719 8.48 10.48 5.19
C SER A 719 9.54 11.60 5.21
N TRP A 720 10.44 11.61 4.21
CA TRP A 720 11.42 12.68 4.09
C TRP A 720 10.71 14.02 3.86
N GLN A 721 10.80 14.94 4.82
CA GLN A 721 10.17 16.26 4.71
C GLN A 721 11.03 17.20 3.85
N GLY A 722 10.51 17.60 2.68
CA GLY A 722 11.18 18.46 1.72
C GLY A 722 11.88 17.71 0.59
N PRO A 723 12.62 18.41 -0.28
CA PRO A 723 13.35 17.79 -1.36
C PRO A 723 14.44 16.84 -0.84
N PRO A 724 14.79 15.77 -1.58
CA PRO A 724 15.88 14.87 -1.20
C PRO A 724 17.16 15.66 -0.90
N PRO A 725 17.93 15.29 0.14
CA PRO A 725 19.05 16.11 0.57
C PRO A 725 20.16 16.13 -0.49
N VAL A 726 20.73 17.30 -0.68
CA VAL A 726 22.02 17.51 -1.32
C VAL A 726 23.07 17.55 -0.22
N LEU A 727 23.97 16.57 -0.15
CA LEU A 727 24.93 16.50 0.96
C LEU A 727 25.89 17.70 0.97
N SER A 728 26.20 18.26 -0.18
CA SER A 728 27.07 19.44 -0.34
C SER A 728 26.36 20.78 -0.14
N ALA A 729 25.02 20.81 0.05
CA ALA A 729 24.32 22.08 0.27
C ALA A 729 24.90 22.86 1.45
N ALA A 730 25.15 24.16 1.27
CA ALA A 730 25.74 25.01 2.33
C ALA A 730 24.80 25.07 3.55
N GLY A 731 25.32 24.76 4.72
CA GLY A 731 24.68 25.09 5.98
C GLY A 731 24.61 26.62 6.13
N SER A 732 23.50 27.19 6.62
CA SER A 732 23.45 28.61 6.94
C SER A 732 24.46 28.90 8.07
N ALA A 733 25.35 29.90 7.87
CA ALA A 733 26.20 30.38 8.94
C ALA A 733 25.36 30.77 10.17
N PRO A 734 25.80 30.49 11.41
CA PRO A 734 25.07 30.93 12.59
C PRO A 734 25.01 32.46 12.57
N ASP A 735 23.80 33.02 12.72
CA ASP A 735 23.59 34.44 12.94
C ASP A 735 24.37 34.87 14.20
N ALA A 736 25.37 35.71 14.03
CA ALA A 736 26.20 36.27 15.11
C ALA A 736 25.44 37.28 15.99
N SER A 737 24.09 37.31 15.94
CA SER A 737 23.27 38.32 16.61
C SER A 737 22.49 37.83 17.87
N ASN A 738 22.81 36.66 18.42
CA ASN A 738 22.19 36.23 19.70
C ASN A 738 23.24 35.76 20.73
N SER A 739 24.18 36.66 21.02
CA SER A 739 24.90 36.67 22.32
C SER A 739 24.36 37.81 23.14
N ARG A 740 23.26 37.60 23.84
CA ARG A 740 22.87 38.30 25.09
C ARG A 740 21.97 37.42 25.92
#